data_0b1395c8e8d230d841bcefc101168530
#
_entry.id   0b1395c8e8d230d841bcefc101168530
#
_cell.length_a   1.000
_cell.length_b   1.000
_cell.length_c   1.000
_cell.angle_alpha   90.00
_cell.angle_beta   90.00
_cell.angle_gamma   90.00
#
_symmetry.space_group_name_H-M   'P 1'
#
loop_
_entity.id
_entity.type
_entity.pdbx_description
1 polymer ?
#
loop_
_entity_poly.entity_id
_entity_poly.type
_entity_poly.pdbx_seq_one_letter_code
_entity_poly.pdbx_strand_id
1 'polypeptide(L)'
;MTLVKRDKWGISHIEADNSASAFEAQGWIAADDRIWQMEWDRRRALGRWSEVVGLAGAREDAFFRRIGLARTARNDWNKLDTEAKEMTRSYAIGVNRWLDTHIDSLPVEFEYHPEAPEPWEPWHCVAVYKVRHVFMGTLDRKLWRGHLLSKAGAEITRSFLGDPNADTAMLPRQSNDALDLLARNNELLSHNKVALDALSAIDGGSNSWALDGSRTATGLPLLAGDPHRTIEFPNVYHQFHMKCPEFDAIGMGFPGVPGFPHFGHNSNVAWCITHGMADDTDVFIESDDLDTIEWSPEILKIRDSDSVEVWCGSTERGPIVFGSPSDGIALGLMWTGISNVDTTFESLAPMLRAKSCEELESTMKSWVIPVNNLLSADVEGNISFKIRGRVVERSVANRWTPVAGTSDASWSQSNEVAFEELQSWRNPARGFLVTANNRISDQGPYISLDFAGPSRHDRIAQLLSELFDATADDMTKIHKDVKSLVAPALIKIFVESAGNCNHILASEAVTLLSDWDCEVTEDSVAATIYNIIRRRWTETVGAHLGVIAPELGAPGWPSPQQASRMLFESATEVLVSGEVHQISGLETQQKLKDAISSVIDESLAELEDRCGSLVSEWKWGRIHRMASPHPLATQWQPARSLHPPMDGCPGDGDTVRCGAMTPETGERATAASVARYVYDLGDWDNSGWIVPHGVSGVRGSGNDLSQRAEWLAGELVPMLYSQQAINENTREAFNM
;
A
#
# COMPACT_ATOMS: atom_id res chain seq x y z
N MET A 1 31.74 -11.14 18.11
CA MET A 1 30.79 -12.25 18.38
C MET A 1 29.41 -11.64 18.44
N THR A 2 28.47 -12.15 17.66
CA THR A 2 27.12 -11.59 17.63
C THR A 2 26.20 -12.45 18.45
N LEU A 3 25.54 -11.88 19.47
CA LEU A 3 24.55 -12.55 20.30
C LEU A 3 23.16 -12.21 19.76
N VAL A 4 22.32 -13.23 19.55
CA VAL A 4 20.90 -13.08 19.20
C VAL A 4 20.06 -13.64 20.35
N LYS A 5 19.05 -12.88 20.77
CA LYS A 5 18.04 -13.30 21.72
C LYS A 5 16.68 -13.25 21.04
N ARG A 6 15.89 -14.31 21.15
CA ARG A 6 14.49 -14.29 20.71
C ARG A 6 13.59 -14.17 21.95
N ASP A 7 12.67 -13.21 21.90
CA ASP A 7 11.69 -13.00 22.96
C ASP A 7 10.51 -13.99 22.87
N LYS A 8 9.53 -13.82 23.74
CA LYS A 8 8.36 -14.71 23.80
C LYS A 8 7.43 -14.63 22.58
N TRP A 9 7.55 -13.61 21.74
CA TRP A 9 6.84 -13.49 20.44
C TRP A 9 7.69 -13.92 19.26
N GLY A 10 8.94 -14.37 19.52
CA GLY A 10 9.91 -14.77 18.51
C GLY A 10 10.68 -13.62 17.88
N ILE A 11 10.48 -12.39 18.35
CA ILE A 11 11.18 -11.22 17.83
C ILE A 11 12.66 -11.26 18.23
N SER A 12 13.54 -10.96 17.28
CA SER A 12 14.99 -11.06 17.47
C SER A 12 15.60 -9.75 17.92
N HIS A 13 16.41 -9.84 19.00
CA HIS A 13 17.26 -8.80 19.54
C HIS A 13 18.72 -9.15 19.26
N ILE A 14 19.37 -8.40 18.39
CA ILE A 14 20.73 -8.64 17.91
C ILE A 14 21.69 -7.71 18.65
N GLU A 15 22.73 -8.26 19.29
CA GLU A 15 23.82 -7.51 19.91
C GLU A 15 25.13 -7.89 19.21
N ALA A 16 25.74 -6.92 18.50
CA ALA A 16 26.87 -7.14 17.60
C ALA A 16 28.07 -6.23 17.92
N ASP A 17 29.27 -6.66 17.53
CA ASP A 17 30.52 -5.92 17.76
C ASP A 17 30.66 -4.65 16.92
N ASN A 18 29.94 -4.57 15.78
CA ASN A 18 29.94 -3.43 14.85
C ASN A 18 28.75 -3.50 13.90
N SER A 19 28.54 -2.44 13.11
CA SER A 19 27.44 -2.32 12.16
C SER A 19 27.44 -3.42 11.09
N ALA A 20 28.59 -3.82 10.56
CA ALA A 20 28.68 -4.89 9.56
C ALA A 20 28.16 -6.23 10.12
N SER A 21 28.58 -6.58 11.34
CA SER A 21 28.09 -7.79 12.03
C SER A 21 26.62 -7.72 12.39
N ALA A 22 26.09 -6.52 12.69
CA ALA A 22 24.66 -6.32 12.95
C ALA A 22 23.83 -6.57 11.68
N PHE A 23 24.25 -6.03 10.53
CA PHE A 23 23.55 -6.27 9.25
C PHE A 23 23.73 -7.72 8.75
N GLU A 24 24.87 -8.38 9.00
CA GLU A 24 25.04 -9.82 8.73
C GLU A 24 24.04 -10.64 9.55
N ALA A 25 23.92 -10.35 10.84
CA ALA A 25 22.94 -11.02 11.69
C ALA A 25 21.51 -10.74 11.26
N GLN A 26 21.17 -9.50 10.88
CA GLN A 26 19.85 -9.17 10.34
C GLN A 26 19.53 -10.01 9.10
N GLY A 27 20.48 -10.16 8.17
CA GLY A 27 20.31 -10.97 6.96
C GLY A 27 20.09 -12.44 7.28
N TRP A 28 20.85 -13.00 8.24
CA TRP A 28 20.71 -14.38 8.70
C TRP A 28 19.33 -14.63 9.34
N ILE A 29 18.91 -13.75 10.25
CA ILE A 29 17.59 -13.83 10.92
C ILE A 29 16.45 -13.65 9.93
N ALA A 30 16.59 -12.72 8.96
CA ALA A 30 15.60 -12.56 7.92
C ALA A 30 15.44 -13.83 7.07
N ALA A 31 16.52 -14.53 6.78
CA ALA A 31 16.47 -15.83 6.11
C ALA A 31 15.83 -16.90 7.00
N ASP A 32 16.19 -16.97 8.27
CA ASP A 32 15.64 -17.94 9.22
C ASP A 32 14.11 -17.83 9.36
N ASP A 33 13.61 -16.62 9.42
CA ASP A 33 12.17 -16.35 9.56
C ASP A 33 11.41 -16.24 8.22
N ARG A 34 12.06 -15.82 7.12
CA ARG A 34 11.36 -15.30 5.92
C ARG A 34 11.99 -15.70 4.59
N ILE A 35 12.86 -16.70 4.52
CA ILE A 35 13.61 -17.05 3.29
C ILE A 35 12.71 -17.27 2.07
N TRP A 36 11.53 -17.91 2.26
CA TRP A 36 10.61 -18.08 1.14
C TRP A 36 10.08 -16.74 0.62
N GLN A 37 9.68 -15.84 1.50
CA GLN A 37 9.18 -14.51 1.11
C GLN A 37 10.26 -13.69 0.40
N MET A 38 11.51 -13.78 0.86
CA MET A 38 12.66 -13.15 0.22
C MET A 38 12.88 -13.71 -1.19
N GLU A 39 12.80 -15.02 -1.37
CA GLU A 39 12.92 -15.68 -2.66
C GLU A 39 11.77 -15.30 -3.60
N TRP A 40 10.56 -15.24 -3.11
CA TRP A 40 9.40 -14.79 -3.88
C TRP A 40 9.58 -13.38 -4.41
N ASP A 41 9.94 -12.41 -3.56
CA ASP A 41 10.16 -11.02 -3.97
C ASP A 41 11.36 -10.90 -4.93
N ARG A 42 12.42 -11.65 -4.69
CA ARG A 42 13.57 -11.70 -5.60
C ARG A 42 13.17 -12.22 -6.97
N ARG A 43 12.45 -13.33 -7.07
CA ARG A 43 11.99 -13.89 -8.34
C ARG A 43 11.06 -12.94 -9.10
N ARG A 44 10.16 -12.28 -8.41
CA ARG A 44 9.31 -11.23 -9.00
C ARG A 44 10.16 -10.09 -9.57
N ALA A 45 11.08 -9.55 -8.78
CA ALA A 45 11.97 -8.47 -9.22
C ALA A 45 12.83 -8.85 -10.44
N LEU A 46 13.18 -10.13 -10.58
CA LEU A 46 13.92 -10.68 -11.70
C LEU A 46 13.02 -11.05 -12.91
N GLY A 47 11.70 -11.00 -12.78
CA GLY A 47 10.75 -11.50 -13.76
C GLY A 47 10.93 -13.00 -14.00
N ARG A 48 10.99 -13.80 -12.92
CA ARG A 48 11.23 -15.26 -12.92
C ARG A 48 10.22 -16.02 -12.04
N TRP A 49 9.13 -15.41 -11.66
CA TRP A 49 8.13 -16.06 -10.81
C TRP A 49 7.34 -17.14 -11.56
N SER A 50 7.16 -17.00 -12.87
CA SER A 50 6.55 -18.03 -13.73
C SER A 50 7.31 -19.35 -13.78
N GLU A 51 8.59 -19.36 -13.42
CA GLU A 51 9.37 -20.59 -13.25
C GLU A 51 8.83 -21.46 -12.08
N VAL A 52 8.10 -20.84 -11.13
CA VAL A 52 7.50 -21.51 -9.94
C VAL A 52 6.02 -21.78 -10.13
N VAL A 53 5.24 -20.79 -10.58
CA VAL A 53 3.75 -20.84 -10.60
C VAL A 53 3.17 -21.00 -12.01
N GLY A 54 4.00 -21.20 -13.01
CA GLY A 54 3.54 -21.39 -14.39
C GLY A 54 2.95 -20.11 -14.99
N LEU A 55 1.94 -20.27 -15.85
CA LEU A 55 1.30 -19.15 -16.56
C LEU A 55 0.73 -18.06 -15.63
N ALA A 56 0.39 -18.40 -14.40
CA ALA A 56 -0.14 -17.44 -13.43
C ALA A 56 0.86 -16.30 -13.12
N GLY A 57 2.17 -16.59 -13.18
CA GLY A 57 3.23 -15.58 -12.96
C GLY A 57 3.70 -14.86 -14.23
N ALA A 58 3.39 -15.40 -15.41
CA ALA A 58 4.03 -14.97 -16.67
C ALA A 58 3.82 -13.49 -17.02
N ARG A 59 2.67 -12.94 -16.69
CA ARG A 59 2.32 -11.55 -17.03
C ARG A 59 3.01 -10.55 -16.11
N GLU A 60 3.11 -10.87 -14.83
CA GLU A 60 3.88 -10.06 -13.87
C GLU A 60 5.36 -10.08 -14.26
N ASP A 61 5.90 -11.25 -14.59
CA ASP A 61 7.28 -11.38 -15.06
C ASP A 61 7.53 -10.57 -16.34
N ALA A 62 6.61 -10.61 -17.31
CA ALA A 62 6.72 -9.81 -18.53
C ALA A 62 6.78 -8.31 -18.22
N PHE A 63 5.97 -7.82 -17.28
CA PHE A 63 5.99 -6.42 -16.85
C PHE A 63 7.33 -6.05 -16.23
N PHE A 64 7.84 -6.86 -15.26
CA PHE A 64 9.12 -6.57 -14.61
C PHE A 64 10.32 -6.66 -15.57
N ARG A 65 10.28 -7.56 -16.55
CA ARG A 65 11.26 -7.59 -17.64
C ARG A 65 11.23 -6.33 -18.49
N ARG A 66 10.03 -5.90 -18.90
CA ARG A 66 9.83 -4.70 -19.72
C ARG A 66 10.33 -3.44 -19.02
N ILE A 67 10.01 -3.21 -17.74
CA ILE A 67 10.54 -2.05 -17.00
C ILE A 67 12.03 -2.18 -16.68
N GLY A 68 12.63 -3.35 -16.85
CA GLY A 68 14.04 -3.59 -16.61
C GLY A 68 14.42 -3.48 -15.12
N LEU A 69 13.53 -3.90 -14.20
CA LEU A 69 13.70 -3.70 -12.76
C LEU A 69 15.01 -4.27 -12.23
N ALA A 70 15.35 -5.51 -12.58
CA ALA A 70 16.60 -6.15 -12.17
C ALA A 70 17.85 -5.40 -12.67
N ARG A 71 17.84 -4.98 -13.94
CA ARG A 71 18.93 -4.22 -14.55
C ARG A 71 19.12 -2.87 -13.83
N THR A 72 18.01 -2.18 -13.57
CA THR A 72 18.03 -0.88 -12.87
C THR A 72 18.54 -1.03 -11.44
N ALA A 73 18.02 -2.02 -10.69
CA ALA A 73 18.46 -2.27 -9.32
C ALA A 73 19.97 -2.58 -9.22
N ARG A 74 20.52 -3.37 -10.17
CA ARG A 74 21.96 -3.64 -10.24
C ARG A 74 22.76 -2.39 -10.57
N ASN A 75 22.27 -1.56 -11.50
CA ASN A 75 22.93 -0.30 -11.86
C ASN A 75 22.93 0.69 -10.69
N ASP A 76 21.82 0.81 -9.98
CA ASP A 76 21.72 1.68 -8.82
C ASP A 76 22.68 1.23 -7.73
N TRP A 77 22.68 -0.07 -7.37
CA TRP A 77 23.62 -0.61 -6.39
C TRP A 77 25.09 -0.32 -6.76
N ASN A 78 25.45 -0.41 -8.04
CA ASN A 78 26.81 -0.10 -8.49
C ASN A 78 27.21 1.37 -8.25
N LYS A 79 26.24 2.27 -8.13
CA LYS A 79 26.44 3.71 -7.94
C LYS A 79 26.27 4.18 -6.50
N LEU A 80 25.72 3.34 -5.60
CA LEU A 80 25.61 3.66 -4.18
C LEU A 80 26.99 3.98 -3.57
N ASP A 81 26.99 4.72 -2.48
CA ASP A 81 28.17 5.00 -1.70
C ASP A 81 28.77 3.73 -1.03
N THR A 82 29.87 3.89 -0.35
CA THR A 82 30.59 2.77 0.28
C THR A 82 29.80 2.19 1.44
N GLU A 83 29.14 3.02 2.27
CA GLU A 83 28.42 2.58 3.45
C GLU A 83 27.19 1.74 3.06
N ALA A 84 26.39 2.20 2.11
CA ALA A 84 25.24 1.46 1.60
C ALA A 84 25.63 0.12 0.95
N LYS A 85 26.78 0.09 0.24
CA LYS A 85 27.33 -1.15 -0.32
C LYS A 85 27.80 -2.13 0.76
N GLU A 86 28.47 -1.66 1.80
CA GLU A 86 28.90 -2.51 2.92
C GLU A 86 27.71 -3.06 3.68
N MET A 87 26.71 -2.25 3.96
CA MET A 87 25.46 -2.65 4.59
C MET A 87 24.78 -3.80 3.81
N THR A 88 24.59 -3.65 2.52
CA THR A 88 23.93 -4.65 1.66
C THR A 88 24.78 -5.91 1.48
N ARG A 89 26.13 -5.78 1.41
CA ARG A 89 27.04 -6.94 1.36
C ARG A 89 26.98 -7.76 2.64
N SER A 90 27.03 -7.09 3.80
CA SER A 90 26.95 -7.76 5.10
C SER A 90 25.62 -8.51 5.24
N TYR A 91 24.52 -7.87 4.87
CA TYR A 91 23.20 -8.52 4.85
C TYR A 91 23.19 -9.78 3.95
N ALA A 92 23.70 -9.67 2.73
CA ALA A 92 23.76 -10.79 1.79
C ALA A 92 24.66 -11.94 2.30
N ILE A 93 25.76 -11.63 2.99
CA ILE A 93 26.62 -12.64 3.66
C ILE A 93 25.79 -13.42 4.70
N GLY A 94 25.00 -12.73 5.53
CA GLY A 94 24.13 -13.34 6.52
C GLY A 94 23.12 -14.31 5.90
N VAL A 95 22.43 -13.86 4.84
CA VAL A 95 21.46 -14.70 4.08
C VAL A 95 22.15 -15.96 3.54
N ASN A 96 23.29 -15.82 2.89
CA ASN A 96 24.02 -16.94 2.29
C ASN A 96 24.56 -17.90 3.35
N ARG A 97 25.05 -17.40 4.47
CA ARG A 97 25.47 -18.23 5.60
C ARG A 97 24.32 -19.08 6.16
N TRP A 98 23.11 -18.53 6.19
CA TRP A 98 21.93 -19.30 6.56
C TRP A 98 21.63 -20.38 5.51
N LEU A 99 21.63 -20.03 4.22
CA LEU A 99 21.40 -20.97 3.11
C LEU A 99 22.40 -22.13 3.14
N ASP A 100 23.70 -21.85 3.33
CA ASP A 100 24.77 -22.85 3.38
C ASP A 100 24.53 -23.94 4.45
N THR A 101 23.84 -23.57 5.52
CA THR A 101 23.60 -24.49 6.66
C THR A 101 22.19 -25.11 6.67
N HIS A 102 21.24 -24.58 5.89
CA HIS A 102 19.83 -25.00 5.90
C HIS A 102 19.31 -25.46 4.54
N ILE A 103 20.15 -25.60 3.53
CA ILE A 103 19.72 -25.96 2.17
C ILE A 103 18.98 -27.29 2.11
N ASP A 104 19.30 -28.24 3.00
CA ASP A 104 18.66 -29.55 3.11
C ASP A 104 17.40 -29.55 3.99
N SER A 105 17.03 -28.39 4.58
CA SER A 105 15.90 -28.25 5.52
C SER A 105 15.09 -26.97 5.29
N LEU A 106 14.90 -26.61 4.03
CA LEU A 106 14.13 -25.43 3.63
C LEU A 106 12.66 -25.55 4.08
N PRO A 107 11.95 -24.41 4.28
CA PRO A 107 10.52 -24.38 4.55
C PRO A 107 9.69 -25.11 3.47
N VAL A 108 8.50 -25.58 3.87
CA VAL A 108 7.61 -26.42 3.04
C VAL A 108 7.24 -25.76 1.70
N GLU A 109 7.23 -24.47 1.60
CA GLU A 109 6.99 -23.73 0.38
C GLU A 109 7.97 -24.10 -0.74
N PHE A 110 9.21 -24.46 -0.39
CA PHE A 110 10.23 -24.87 -1.36
C PHE A 110 10.00 -26.26 -1.96
N GLU A 111 9.13 -27.08 -1.37
CA GLU A 111 8.70 -28.32 -2.01
C GLU A 111 7.96 -28.07 -3.35
N TYR A 112 7.41 -26.88 -3.50
CA TYR A 112 6.73 -26.43 -4.72
C TYR A 112 7.65 -25.73 -5.72
N HIS A 113 8.90 -25.44 -5.36
CA HIS A 113 9.87 -24.82 -6.25
C HIS A 113 10.58 -25.92 -7.08
N PRO A 114 10.86 -25.65 -8.36
CA PRO A 114 11.58 -26.61 -9.21
C PRO A 114 13.07 -26.72 -8.85
N GLU A 115 13.63 -25.67 -8.22
CA GLU A 115 15.04 -25.56 -7.89
C GLU A 115 15.21 -24.91 -6.52
N ALA A 116 16.32 -25.23 -5.85
CA ALA A 116 16.73 -24.56 -4.61
C ALA A 116 17.01 -23.06 -4.84
N PRO A 117 16.90 -22.23 -3.80
CA PRO A 117 17.21 -20.80 -3.93
C PRO A 117 18.69 -20.58 -4.30
N GLU A 118 18.90 -19.68 -5.24
CA GLU A 118 20.26 -19.26 -5.63
C GLU A 118 20.88 -18.39 -4.51
N PRO A 119 22.23 -18.27 -4.44
CA PRO A 119 22.90 -17.37 -3.53
C PRO A 119 22.37 -15.93 -3.65
N TRP A 120 22.30 -15.24 -2.51
CA TRP A 120 21.85 -13.86 -2.45
C TRP A 120 22.99 -12.90 -2.82
N GLU A 121 22.76 -12.03 -3.79
CA GLU A 121 23.68 -10.96 -4.16
C GLU A 121 23.30 -9.64 -3.48
N PRO A 122 24.24 -8.74 -3.14
CA PRO A 122 23.95 -7.48 -2.43
C PRO A 122 22.92 -6.58 -3.13
N TRP A 123 22.92 -6.55 -4.47
CA TRP A 123 21.96 -5.77 -5.26
C TRP A 123 20.52 -6.32 -5.23
N HIS A 124 20.34 -7.59 -4.79
CA HIS A 124 19.01 -8.14 -4.58
C HIS A 124 18.23 -7.38 -3.51
N CYS A 125 18.92 -6.76 -2.53
CA CYS A 125 18.27 -5.90 -1.54
C CYS A 125 17.58 -4.70 -2.21
N VAL A 126 18.25 -4.06 -3.18
CA VAL A 126 17.68 -2.96 -3.96
C VAL A 126 16.52 -3.46 -4.84
N ALA A 127 16.67 -4.63 -5.46
CA ALA A 127 15.63 -5.22 -6.31
C ALA A 127 14.35 -5.55 -5.52
N VAL A 128 14.48 -6.15 -4.33
CA VAL A 128 13.36 -6.44 -3.42
C VAL A 128 12.70 -5.15 -2.94
N TYR A 129 13.47 -4.13 -2.60
CA TYR A 129 12.91 -2.84 -2.24
C TYR A 129 12.09 -2.23 -3.38
N LYS A 130 12.62 -2.23 -4.59
CA LYS A 130 11.93 -1.70 -5.78
C LYS A 130 10.64 -2.47 -6.11
N VAL A 131 10.66 -3.82 -6.07
CA VAL A 131 9.46 -4.61 -6.37
C VAL A 131 8.33 -4.38 -5.37
N ARG A 132 8.66 -4.04 -4.13
CA ARG A 132 7.68 -3.70 -3.09
C ARG A 132 7.10 -2.28 -3.21
N HIS A 133 7.68 -1.42 -4.08
CA HIS A 133 7.27 0.00 -4.19
C HIS A 133 6.87 0.43 -5.62
N VAL A 134 7.19 -0.35 -6.64
CA VAL A 134 6.88 0.00 -8.04
C VAL A 134 5.38 0.25 -8.29
N PHE A 135 4.51 -0.41 -7.56
CA PHE A 135 3.06 -0.28 -7.69
C PHE A 135 2.44 0.80 -6.79
N MET A 136 3.26 1.56 -6.07
CA MET A 136 2.79 2.70 -5.26
C MET A 136 2.67 3.99 -6.08
N GLY A 137 2.94 3.93 -7.40
CA GLY A 137 2.80 5.06 -8.30
C GLY A 137 1.37 5.28 -8.80
N THR A 138 1.22 6.27 -9.68
CA THR A 138 -0.08 6.74 -10.19
C THR A 138 -0.45 6.15 -11.57
N LEU A 139 0.25 5.13 -12.03
CA LEU A 139 0.03 4.52 -13.36
C LEU A 139 -1.42 4.10 -13.58
N ASP A 140 -1.98 3.33 -12.67
CA ASP A 140 -3.36 2.83 -12.75
C ASP A 140 -4.38 3.98 -12.69
N ARG A 141 -4.15 5.00 -11.88
CA ARG A 141 -5.00 6.20 -11.77
C ARG A 141 -5.05 6.99 -13.07
N LYS A 142 -3.91 7.18 -13.73
CA LYS A 142 -3.84 7.89 -15.03
C LYS A 142 -4.53 7.10 -16.14
N LEU A 143 -4.30 5.80 -16.21
CA LEU A 143 -4.98 4.92 -17.16
C LEU A 143 -6.49 4.92 -16.93
N TRP A 144 -6.93 4.84 -15.67
CA TRP A 144 -8.34 4.91 -15.29
C TRP A 144 -8.98 6.24 -15.71
N ARG A 145 -8.36 7.37 -15.42
CA ARG A 145 -8.87 8.68 -15.84
C ARG A 145 -8.96 8.79 -17.36
N GLY A 146 -7.98 8.26 -18.10
CA GLY A 146 -8.05 8.17 -19.55
C GLY A 146 -9.24 7.34 -20.03
N HIS A 147 -9.51 6.20 -19.37
CA HIS A 147 -10.67 5.35 -19.67
C HIS A 147 -11.99 6.08 -19.37
N LEU A 148 -12.12 6.65 -18.18
CA LEU A 148 -13.32 7.41 -17.78
C LEU A 148 -13.59 8.59 -18.73
N LEU A 149 -12.54 9.33 -19.10
CA LEU A 149 -12.62 10.42 -20.07
C LEU A 149 -13.16 9.97 -21.44
N SER A 150 -12.71 8.80 -21.91
CA SER A 150 -13.15 8.24 -23.20
C SER A 150 -14.60 7.77 -23.18
N LYS A 151 -15.13 7.36 -22.01
CA LYS A 151 -16.51 6.83 -21.87
C LYS A 151 -17.52 7.91 -21.48
N ALA A 152 -17.20 8.71 -20.48
CA ALA A 152 -18.11 9.66 -19.85
C ALA A 152 -17.88 11.14 -20.22
N GLY A 153 -16.75 11.44 -20.87
CA GLY A 153 -16.39 12.80 -21.26
C GLY A 153 -15.79 13.65 -20.14
N ALA A 154 -15.29 14.84 -20.49
CA ALA A 154 -14.47 15.66 -19.60
C ALA A 154 -15.23 16.20 -18.36
N GLU A 155 -16.49 16.58 -18.53
CA GLU A 155 -17.30 17.17 -17.46
C GLU A 155 -17.56 16.16 -16.34
N ILE A 156 -17.96 14.94 -16.70
CA ILE A 156 -18.19 13.86 -15.72
C ILE A 156 -16.87 13.40 -15.13
N THR A 157 -15.83 13.20 -15.95
CA THR A 157 -14.50 12.80 -15.43
C THR A 157 -14.02 13.74 -14.35
N ARG A 158 -14.30 15.04 -14.48
CA ARG A 158 -13.99 16.06 -13.50
C ARG A 158 -14.64 15.80 -12.14
N SER A 159 -15.92 15.46 -12.10
CA SER A 159 -16.66 15.19 -10.86
C SER A 159 -16.14 13.94 -10.11
N PHE A 160 -15.38 13.08 -10.80
CA PHE A 160 -14.78 11.88 -10.24
C PHE A 160 -13.28 12.04 -9.90
N LEU A 161 -12.79 13.27 -9.82
CA LEU A 161 -11.43 13.58 -9.39
C LEU A 161 -11.45 13.85 -7.89
N GLY A 162 -10.61 13.19 -7.14
CA GLY A 162 -10.52 13.32 -5.68
C GLY A 162 -9.98 14.67 -5.20
N ASP A 163 -9.85 15.67 -6.08
CA ASP A 163 -9.44 17.02 -5.76
C ASP A 163 -10.46 18.06 -6.23
N PRO A 164 -11.35 18.55 -5.31
CA PRO A 164 -12.33 19.56 -5.63
C PRO A 164 -11.73 20.92 -6.02
N ASN A 165 -10.45 21.18 -5.69
CA ASN A 165 -9.73 22.40 -6.04
C ASN A 165 -8.90 22.25 -7.32
N ALA A 166 -8.92 21.08 -7.95
CA ALA A 166 -8.22 20.88 -9.20
C ALA A 166 -8.72 21.86 -10.25
N ASP A 167 -7.81 22.67 -10.79
CA ASP A 167 -8.15 23.59 -11.87
C ASP A 167 -8.50 22.82 -13.13
N THR A 168 -9.77 22.60 -13.28
CA THR A 168 -10.40 21.78 -14.30
C THR A 168 -10.43 22.44 -15.69
N ALA A 169 -10.09 23.72 -15.77
CA ALA A 169 -9.88 24.38 -17.07
C ALA A 169 -8.68 23.78 -17.82
N MET A 170 -7.91 22.93 -17.13
CA MET A 170 -6.67 22.34 -17.63
C MET A 170 -6.74 20.86 -17.98
N LEU A 171 -7.90 20.19 -17.95
CA LEU A 171 -8.02 18.92 -18.68
C LEU A 171 -7.60 19.18 -20.13
N PRO A 172 -6.60 18.46 -20.65
CA PRO A 172 -6.16 18.71 -22.02
C PRO A 172 -7.38 18.67 -22.93
N ARG A 173 -7.58 19.72 -23.74
CA ARG A 173 -8.53 19.65 -24.86
C ARG A 173 -7.91 18.66 -25.83
N GLN A 174 -8.15 17.36 -25.57
CA GLN A 174 -7.64 16.31 -26.41
C GLN A 174 -8.30 16.43 -27.78
N SER A 175 -7.48 16.42 -28.80
CA SER A 175 -7.96 16.21 -30.16
C SER A 175 -8.68 14.86 -30.23
N ASN A 176 -9.60 14.68 -31.16
CA ASN A 176 -10.24 13.38 -31.40
C ASN A 176 -9.22 12.26 -31.59
N ASP A 177 -8.03 12.57 -32.14
CA ASP A 177 -6.92 11.63 -32.33
C ASP A 177 -6.37 11.06 -31.00
N ALA A 178 -6.34 11.87 -29.91
CA ALA A 178 -5.91 11.35 -28.59
C ALA A 178 -6.99 10.49 -27.94
N LEU A 179 -8.28 10.76 -28.16
CA LEU A 179 -9.38 9.90 -27.71
C LEU A 179 -9.39 8.56 -28.49
N ASP A 180 -9.12 8.61 -29.79
CA ASP A 180 -8.97 7.41 -30.63
C ASP A 180 -7.76 6.57 -30.20
N LEU A 181 -6.66 7.21 -29.84
CA LEU A 181 -5.48 6.56 -29.29
C LEU A 181 -5.77 5.91 -27.93
N LEU A 182 -6.48 6.60 -27.04
CA LEU A 182 -6.91 6.01 -25.76
C LEU A 182 -7.89 4.83 -25.95
N ALA A 183 -8.79 4.91 -26.93
CA ALA A 183 -9.69 3.82 -27.24
C ALA A 183 -8.93 2.59 -27.80
N ARG A 184 -7.95 2.79 -28.68
CA ARG A 184 -7.07 1.71 -29.17
C ARG A 184 -6.18 1.15 -28.07
N ASN A 185 -5.70 2.01 -27.15
CA ASN A 185 -4.97 1.57 -25.96
C ASN A 185 -5.81 0.69 -25.06
N ASN A 186 -7.10 0.96 -24.90
CA ASN A 186 -8.00 0.09 -24.16
C ASN A 186 -8.07 -1.32 -24.77
N GLU A 187 -7.99 -1.44 -26.10
CA GLU A 187 -7.89 -2.77 -26.76
C GLU A 187 -6.54 -3.43 -26.48
N LEU A 188 -5.42 -2.71 -26.59
CA LEU A 188 -4.09 -3.24 -26.24
C LEU A 188 -3.98 -3.63 -24.76
N LEU A 189 -4.52 -2.81 -23.87
CA LEU A 189 -4.57 -3.10 -22.44
C LEU A 189 -5.48 -4.29 -22.12
N SER A 190 -6.54 -4.52 -22.92
CA SER A 190 -7.42 -5.68 -22.76
C SER A 190 -6.70 -7.01 -23.03
N HIS A 191 -5.74 -7.02 -23.94
CA HIS A 191 -4.89 -8.18 -24.24
C HIS A 191 -3.80 -8.41 -23.18
N ASN A 192 -3.42 -7.36 -22.43
CA ASN A 192 -2.38 -7.39 -21.38
C ASN A 192 -2.95 -7.33 -19.95
N LYS A 193 -4.18 -7.73 -19.75
CA LYS A 193 -5.07 -7.62 -18.59
C LYS A 193 -4.42 -7.82 -17.20
N VAL A 194 -3.39 -8.64 -17.07
CA VAL A 194 -2.87 -9.08 -15.76
C VAL A 194 -1.67 -8.28 -15.26
N ALA A 195 -0.94 -7.61 -16.13
CA ALA A 195 0.10 -6.70 -15.63
C ALA A 195 -0.52 -5.51 -14.86
N LEU A 196 -1.73 -5.09 -15.26
CA LEU A 196 -2.48 -4.04 -14.58
C LEU A 196 -3.22 -4.54 -13.33
N ASP A 197 -3.66 -5.80 -13.31
CA ASP A 197 -4.22 -6.41 -12.10
C ASP A 197 -3.17 -6.51 -10.98
N ALA A 198 -1.92 -6.82 -11.34
CA ALA A 198 -0.80 -6.78 -10.40
C ALA A 198 -0.50 -5.35 -9.90
N LEU A 199 -0.63 -4.32 -10.77
CA LEU A 199 -0.47 -2.92 -10.41
C LEU A 199 -1.55 -2.43 -9.44
N SER A 200 -2.75 -2.97 -9.55
CA SER A 200 -3.90 -2.55 -8.75
C SER A 200 -3.96 -3.18 -7.34
N ALA A 201 -3.08 -4.12 -7.03
CA ALA A 201 -3.10 -4.86 -5.76
C ALA A 201 -2.65 -4.03 -4.53
N ILE A 202 -2.17 -2.79 -4.70
CA ILE A 202 -1.59 -1.97 -3.63
C ILE A 202 -2.40 -0.68 -3.43
N ASP A 203 -3.71 -0.79 -3.37
CA ASP A 203 -4.53 0.28 -2.80
C ASP A 203 -4.50 0.15 -1.29
N GLY A 204 -3.53 0.79 -0.67
CA GLY A 204 -3.41 0.91 0.75
C GLY A 204 -3.36 2.38 1.14
N GLY A 205 -3.82 2.65 2.32
CA GLY A 205 -3.61 3.92 2.99
C GLY A 205 -2.55 3.77 4.06
N SER A 206 -2.52 4.71 4.95
CA SER A 206 -1.76 4.64 6.20
C SER A 206 -2.29 5.70 7.13
N ASN A 207 -2.13 5.53 8.43
CA ASN A 207 -2.27 6.61 9.38
C ASN A 207 -0.96 6.81 10.12
N SER A 208 -0.63 8.06 10.43
CA SER A 208 0.44 8.40 11.37
C SER A 208 0.08 9.68 12.10
N TRP A 209 0.39 9.73 13.38
CA TRP A 209 0.17 10.91 14.19
C TRP A 209 1.22 11.05 15.27
N ALA A 210 1.50 12.30 15.66
CA ALA A 210 2.40 12.66 16.74
C ALA A 210 1.71 13.63 17.69
N LEU A 211 1.89 13.45 18.99
CA LEU A 211 1.42 14.34 20.05
C LEU A 211 2.63 14.88 20.79
N ASP A 212 2.72 16.20 20.96
CA ASP A 212 3.85 16.82 21.66
C ASP A 212 3.78 16.64 23.19
N GLY A 213 4.93 16.83 23.86
CA GLY A 213 5.06 16.60 25.29
C GLY A 213 4.17 17.47 26.17
N SER A 214 3.65 18.60 25.69
CA SER A 214 2.74 19.45 26.46
C SER A 214 1.36 18.81 26.71
N ARG A 215 1.07 17.73 26.00
CA ARG A 215 -0.22 17.04 26.02
C ARG A 215 -0.12 15.59 26.49
N THR A 216 1.07 15.12 26.83
CA THR A 216 1.35 13.74 27.29
C THR A 216 1.63 13.70 28.79
N ALA A 217 1.39 12.55 29.42
CA ALA A 217 1.63 12.34 30.84
C ALA A 217 3.12 12.39 31.22
N THR A 218 4.01 12.04 30.29
CA THR A 218 5.47 12.01 30.52
C THR A 218 6.14 13.35 30.26
N GLY A 219 5.49 14.29 29.58
CA GLY A 219 6.09 15.53 29.11
C GLY A 219 6.98 15.37 27.88
N LEU A 220 7.07 14.15 27.31
CA LEU A 220 7.77 13.85 26.05
C LEU A 220 6.80 13.34 25.00
N PRO A 221 7.12 13.45 23.69
CA PRO A 221 6.19 13.11 22.63
C PRO A 221 5.75 11.64 22.61
N LEU A 222 4.56 11.42 22.06
CA LEU A 222 4.07 10.12 21.61
C LEU A 222 3.96 10.14 20.08
N LEU A 223 4.46 9.10 19.43
CA LEU A 223 4.38 8.92 17.96
C LEU A 223 3.72 7.57 17.67
N ALA A 224 2.70 7.55 16.83
CA ALA A 224 1.97 6.31 16.52
C ALA A 224 1.50 6.27 15.07
N GLY A 225 1.10 5.10 14.62
CA GLY A 225 0.53 4.91 13.28
C GLY A 225 0.36 3.46 12.88
N ASP A 226 -0.17 3.30 11.68
CA ASP A 226 -0.39 2.00 11.05
C ASP A 226 -0.40 2.12 9.53
N PRO A 227 0.46 1.35 8.83
CA PRO A 227 0.42 1.25 7.38
C PRO A 227 -0.71 0.32 6.95
N HIS A 228 -1.52 0.78 5.99
CA HIS A 228 -2.56 -0.03 5.36
C HIS A 228 -2.03 -0.52 4.02
N ARG A 229 -1.90 -1.83 3.89
CA ARG A 229 -1.48 -2.49 2.64
C ARG A 229 -2.30 -3.76 2.46
N THR A 230 -2.20 -4.36 1.29
CA THR A 230 -2.71 -5.72 1.07
C THR A 230 -2.20 -6.64 2.19
N ILE A 231 -3.12 -7.28 2.89
CA ILE A 231 -2.78 -8.26 3.91
C ILE A 231 -2.36 -9.54 3.19
N GLU A 232 -1.15 -9.99 3.46
CA GLU A 232 -0.58 -11.22 2.92
C GLU A 232 0.03 -12.07 4.02
N PHE A 233 0.21 -13.35 3.78
CA PHE A 233 0.99 -14.23 4.62
C PHE A 233 2.16 -14.82 3.78
N PRO A 234 3.41 -14.70 4.22
CA PRO A 234 3.88 -13.97 5.40
C PRO A 234 3.65 -12.46 5.32
N ASN A 235 3.54 -11.80 6.48
CA ASN A 235 3.34 -10.35 6.52
C ASN A 235 4.48 -9.59 5.85
N VAL A 236 4.17 -8.44 5.26
CA VAL A 236 5.14 -7.60 4.53
C VAL A 236 6.27 -7.06 5.41
N TYR A 237 5.99 -6.80 6.68
CA TYR A 237 6.98 -6.30 7.63
C TYR A 237 7.50 -7.39 8.57
N HIS A 238 8.78 -7.27 8.95
CA HIS A 238 9.49 -8.13 9.87
C HIS A 238 10.10 -7.29 11.00
N GLN A 239 9.92 -7.70 12.24
CA GLN A 239 10.28 -6.98 13.46
C GLN A 239 11.67 -7.39 13.94
N PHE A 240 12.54 -6.41 14.23
CA PHE A 240 13.91 -6.63 14.73
C PHE A 240 14.30 -5.55 15.73
N HIS A 241 15.25 -5.91 16.60
CA HIS A 241 16.09 -4.98 17.35
C HIS A 241 17.55 -5.25 17.03
N MET A 242 18.32 -4.21 16.72
CA MET A 242 19.76 -4.29 16.41
C MET A 242 20.53 -3.29 17.25
N LYS A 243 21.54 -3.79 17.95
CA LYS A 243 22.44 -3.00 18.79
C LYS A 243 23.89 -3.29 18.44
N CYS A 244 24.65 -2.22 18.26
CA CYS A 244 26.11 -2.24 18.12
C CYS A 244 26.69 -0.92 18.67
N PRO A 245 28.03 -0.74 18.73
CA PRO A 245 28.60 0.52 19.19
C PRO A 245 28.16 1.76 18.40
N GLU A 246 27.82 1.60 17.12
CA GLU A 246 27.45 2.70 16.23
C GLU A 246 25.97 3.11 16.35
N PHE A 247 25.09 2.17 16.70
CA PHE A 247 23.65 2.43 16.87
C PHE A 247 22.97 1.40 17.77
N ASP A 248 21.83 1.79 18.32
CA ASP A 248 20.91 0.95 19.07
C ASP A 248 19.51 1.27 18.53
N ALA A 249 18.95 0.42 17.65
CA ALA A 249 17.73 0.71 16.90
C ALA A 249 16.80 -0.49 16.81
N ILE A 250 15.52 -0.24 16.95
CA ILE A 250 14.43 -1.24 16.85
C ILE A 250 13.38 -0.75 15.86
N GLY A 251 12.82 -1.67 15.08
CA GLY A 251 11.84 -1.29 14.06
C GLY A 251 11.38 -2.44 13.20
N MET A 252 10.72 -2.09 12.11
CA MET A 252 10.19 -3.04 11.13
C MET A 252 10.82 -2.78 9.76
N GLY A 253 11.37 -3.84 9.16
CA GLY A 253 11.95 -3.84 7.82
C GLY A 253 11.21 -4.76 6.87
N PHE A 254 11.57 -4.68 5.59
CA PHE A 254 11.13 -5.67 4.60
C PHE A 254 12.10 -6.85 4.62
N PRO A 255 11.64 -8.12 4.62
CA PRO A 255 12.53 -9.25 4.40
C PRO A 255 13.30 -9.09 3.09
N GLY A 256 14.62 -9.16 3.16
CA GLY A 256 15.51 -8.89 2.03
C GLY A 256 16.08 -7.46 1.95
N VAL A 257 15.67 -6.55 2.85
CA VAL A 257 16.14 -5.17 2.89
C VAL A 257 16.76 -4.86 4.26
N PRO A 258 18.01 -4.38 4.35
CA PRO A 258 18.63 -4.03 5.62
C PRO A 258 18.03 -2.75 6.23
N GLY A 259 18.10 -2.65 7.58
CA GLY A 259 17.62 -1.50 8.35
C GLY A 259 16.11 -1.39 8.49
N PHE A 260 15.64 -0.20 8.84
CA PHE A 260 14.24 0.12 9.13
C PHE A 260 13.75 1.32 8.31
N PRO A 261 13.49 1.14 7.02
CA PRO A 261 13.23 2.26 6.11
C PRO A 261 11.99 3.08 6.47
N HIS A 262 10.97 2.46 7.10
CA HIS A 262 9.67 3.11 7.28
C HIS A 262 9.30 3.34 8.74
N PHE A 263 9.59 2.42 9.65
CA PHE A 263 9.10 2.46 11.04
C PHE A 263 10.19 1.99 11.99
N GLY A 264 10.49 2.78 12.99
CA GLY A 264 11.45 2.43 14.01
C GLY A 264 11.79 3.59 14.93
N HIS A 265 12.64 3.29 15.88
CA HIS A 265 13.31 4.29 16.69
C HIS A 265 14.73 3.83 17.05
N ASN A 266 15.54 4.80 17.41
CA ASN A 266 16.78 4.56 18.16
C ASN A 266 16.63 5.19 19.57
N SER A 267 17.71 5.38 20.30
CA SER A 267 17.65 5.97 21.63
C SER A 267 17.27 7.47 21.68
N ASN A 268 17.19 8.15 20.53
CA ASN A 268 16.99 9.59 20.46
C ASN A 268 15.79 10.03 19.64
N VAL A 269 15.47 9.31 18.56
CA VAL A 269 14.44 9.71 17.60
C VAL A 269 13.63 8.50 17.13
N ALA A 270 12.31 8.67 17.04
CA ALA A 270 11.38 7.75 16.43
C ALA A 270 10.91 8.30 15.08
N TRP A 271 10.62 7.39 14.14
CA TRP A 271 10.12 7.74 12.81
C TRP A 271 9.04 6.78 12.33
N CYS A 272 8.14 7.34 11.57
CA CYS A 272 7.12 6.59 10.86
C CYS A 272 6.71 7.33 9.57
N ILE A 273 5.96 6.64 8.71
CA ILE A 273 5.55 7.21 7.44
C ILE A 273 4.09 6.93 7.13
N THR A 274 3.51 7.81 6.30
CA THR A 274 2.40 7.42 5.43
C THR A 274 2.82 7.55 3.96
N HIS A 275 2.15 6.84 3.07
CA HIS A 275 2.35 7.06 1.63
C HIS A 275 1.99 8.50 1.28
N GLY A 276 2.88 9.21 0.57
CA GLY A 276 2.71 10.61 0.19
C GLY A 276 1.74 10.81 -0.96
N MET A 277 1.23 9.73 -1.55
CA MET A 277 0.33 9.71 -2.71
C MET A 277 0.87 10.49 -3.91
N ALA A 278 2.20 10.64 -3.99
CA ALA A 278 2.82 11.48 -5.00
C ALA A 278 2.63 10.92 -6.41
N ASP A 279 2.45 11.84 -7.33
CA ASP A 279 2.45 11.56 -8.75
C ASP A 279 3.89 11.36 -9.23
N ASP A 280 4.39 10.13 -9.17
CA ASP A 280 5.76 9.74 -9.47
C ASP A 280 5.91 9.03 -10.83
N THR A 281 4.81 8.92 -11.58
CA THR A 281 4.73 8.09 -12.78
C THR A 281 4.03 8.86 -13.92
N ASP A 282 4.62 8.85 -15.11
CA ASP A 282 3.98 9.33 -16.34
C ASP A 282 3.89 8.23 -17.41
N VAL A 283 2.81 8.28 -18.17
CA VAL A 283 2.53 7.32 -19.25
C VAL A 283 2.50 8.04 -20.58
N PHE A 284 3.27 7.54 -21.52
CA PHE A 284 3.39 8.10 -22.87
C PHE A 284 2.81 7.16 -23.91
N ILE A 285 2.00 7.73 -24.81
CA ILE A 285 1.46 7.02 -25.96
C ILE A 285 2.44 7.25 -27.10
N GLU A 286 3.15 6.20 -27.46
CA GLU A 286 4.12 6.17 -28.55
C GLU A 286 3.43 5.67 -29.81
N SER A 287 3.34 6.49 -30.84
CA SER A 287 2.69 6.16 -32.11
C SER A 287 3.53 6.49 -33.34
N ASP A 288 4.25 7.62 -33.29
CA ASP A 288 4.88 8.19 -34.50
C ASP A 288 6.31 7.65 -34.71
N ASP A 289 7.00 7.23 -33.67
CA ASP A 289 8.42 6.86 -33.70
C ASP A 289 8.65 5.38 -33.30
N LEU A 290 7.69 4.49 -33.52
CA LEU A 290 7.81 3.08 -33.15
C LEU A 290 9.00 2.38 -33.84
N ASP A 291 9.36 2.83 -35.05
CA ASP A 291 10.53 2.32 -35.76
C ASP A 291 11.87 2.72 -35.13
N THR A 292 11.85 3.72 -34.22
CA THR A 292 13.03 4.17 -33.47
C THR A 292 13.26 3.42 -32.17
N ILE A 293 12.25 2.64 -31.73
CA ILE A 293 12.34 1.85 -30.50
C ILE A 293 13.31 0.68 -30.74
N GLU A 294 14.33 0.59 -29.89
CA GLU A 294 15.21 -0.58 -29.85
C GLU A 294 14.52 -1.74 -29.14
N TRP A 295 13.91 -2.61 -29.93
CA TRP A 295 13.26 -3.81 -29.42
C TRP A 295 14.24 -4.96 -29.27
N SER A 296 14.16 -5.65 -28.13
CA SER A 296 14.87 -6.90 -27.87
C SER A 296 13.91 -7.97 -27.32
N PRO A 297 13.95 -9.20 -27.87
CA PRO A 297 13.17 -10.30 -27.32
C PRO A 297 13.85 -10.84 -26.07
N GLU A 298 13.06 -11.10 -25.03
CA GLU A 298 13.46 -11.87 -23.85
C GLU A 298 12.59 -13.12 -23.71
N ILE A 299 13.17 -14.21 -23.21
CA ILE A 299 12.47 -15.48 -23.06
C ILE A 299 12.06 -15.67 -21.61
N LEU A 300 10.76 -15.78 -21.38
CA LEU A 300 10.20 -16.22 -20.10
C LEU A 300 10.11 -17.73 -20.07
N LYS A 301 10.76 -18.33 -19.07
CA LYS A 301 10.58 -19.75 -18.75
C LYS A 301 9.31 -19.92 -17.92
N ILE A 302 8.43 -20.82 -18.38
CA ILE A 302 7.16 -21.04 -17.70
C ILE A 302 7.11 -22.50 -17.26
N ARG A 303 6.89 -22.71 -15.96
CA ARG A 303 6.74 -24.06 -15.41
C ARG A 303 5.60 -24.81 -16.10
N ASP A 304 5.86 -26.04 -16.46
CA ASP A 304 4.89 -26.97 -17.09
C ASP A 304 4.25 -26.44 -18.39
N SER A 305 4.93 -25.52 -19.10
CA SER A 305 4.46 -24.94 -20.36
C SER A 305 5.63 -24.56 -21.27
N ASP A 306 5.32 -24.22 -22.51
CA ASP A 306 6.32 -23.68 -23.44
C ASP A 306 6.77 -22.29 -22.96
N SER A 307 8.03 -21.96 -23.21
CA SER A 307 8.56 -20.62 -22.98
C SER A 307 7.86 -19.58 -23.84
N VAL A 308 7.69 -18.37 -23.33
CA VAL A 308 7.05 -17.26 -24.04
C VAL A 308 8.08 -16.18 -24.35
N GLU A 309 8.07 -15.68 -25.59
CA GLU A 309 8.86 -14.52 -25.99
C GLU A 309 8.14 -13.24 -25.58
N VAL A 310 8.87 -12.34 -24.91
CA VAL A 310 8.39 -11.02 -24.49
C VAL A 310 9.29 -9.97 -25.14
N TRP A 311 8.66 -9.04 -25.86
CA TRP A 311 9.36 -7.91 -26.44
C TRP A 311 9.57 -6.81 -25.40
N CYS A 312 10.83 -6.46 -25.18
CA CYS A 312 11.25 -5.34 -24.35
C CYS A 312 11.77 -4.23 -25.26
N GLY A 313 11.36 -3.00 -25.00
CA GLY A 313 11.78 -1.82 -25.75
C GLY A 313 11.90 -0.60 -24.85
N SER A 314 12.55 0.44 -25.33
CA SER A 314 12.65 1.72 -24.61
C SER A 314 12.71 2.89 -25.58
N THR A 315 12.22 4.04 -25.14
CA THR A 315 12.39 5.36 -25.76
C THR A 315 13.24 6.23 -24.85
N GLU A 316 13.51 7.46 -25.23
CA GLU A 316 14.12 8.46 -24.34
C GLU A 316 13.24 8.79 -23.11
N ARG A 317 11.95 8.48 -23.17
CA ARG A 317 10.96 8.68 -22.11
C ARG A 317 10.85 7.48 -21.15
N GLY A 318 11.61 6.42 -21.38
CA GLY A 318 11.66 5.24 -20.51
C GLY A 318 11.28 3.93 -21.22
N PRO A 319 11.14 2.85 -20.46
CA PRO A 319 10.80 1.53 -21.00
C PRO A 319 9.36 1.48 -21.55
N ILE A 320 9.17 0.66 -22.58
CA ILE A 320 7.85 0.30 -23.09
C ILE A 320 7.25 -0.78 -22.19
N VAL A 321 6.15 -0.46 -21.53
CA VAL A 321 5.45 -1.39 -20.63
C VAL A 321 4.33 -2.17 -21.30
N PHE A 322 3.75 -1.62 -22.38
CA PHE A 322 2.74 -2.29 -23.23
C PHE A 322 3.06 -2.05 -24.69
N GLY A 323 2.82 -3.07 -25.50
CA GLY A 323 3.07 -3.05 -26.93
C GLY A 323 4.21 -3.98 -27.36
N SER A 324 4.28 -4.18 -28.67
CA SER A 324 5.30 -4.96 -29.39
C SER A 324 5.60 -4.31 -30.74
N PRO A 325 6.65 -4.75 -31.46
CA PRO A 325 6.94 -4.20 -32.81
C PRO A 325 5.79 -4.26 -33.81
N SER A 326 4.82 -5.16 -33.59
CA SER A 326 3.69 -5.39 -34.51
C SER A 326 2.42 -4.61 -34.17
N ASP A 327 2.35 -3.94 -32.99
CA ASP A 327 1.06 -3.42 -32.50
C ASP A 327 0.70 -2.02 -33.06
N GLY A 328 1.63 -1.34 -33.72
CA GLY A 328 1.42 -0.01 -34.30
C GLY A 328 1.24 1.12 -33.26
N ILE A 329 1.28 0.80 -31.97
CA ILE A 329 1.20 1.70 -30.83
C ILE A 329 1.86 1.05 -29.63
N ALA A 330 2.47 1.83 -28.73
CA ALA A 330 3.06 1.35 -27.48
C ALA A 330 2.83 2.33 -26.33
N LEU A 331 2.94 1.87 -25.09
CA LEU A 331 2.93 2.73 -23.90
C LEU A 331 4.30 2.73 -23.25
N GLY A 332 4.92 3.91 -23.21
CA GLY A 332 6.13 4.19 -22.45
C GLY A 332 5.81 4.57 -21.02
N LEU A 333 6.70 4.21 -20.09
CA LEU A 333 6.59 4.51 -18.67
C LEU A 333 7.80 5.32 -18.20
N MET A 334 7.53 6.47 -17.60
CA MET A 334 8.53 7.22 -16.86
C MET A 334 8.17 7.19 -15.38
N TRP A 335 8.99 6.54 -14.58
CA TRP A 335 8.81 6.41 -13.13
C TRP A 335 10.06 6.91 -12.41
N THR A 336 9.90 7.72 -11.35
CA THR A 336 11.02 8.31 -10.60
C THR A 336 11.99 7.27 -10.05
N GLY A 337 11.51 6.04 -9.79
CA GLY A 337 12.34 4.92 -9.31
C GLY A 337 13.25 4.27 -10.36
N ILE A 338 13.08 4.60 -11.66
CA ILE A 338 13.92 4.06 -12.75
C ILE A 338 14.46 5.13 -13.69
N SER A 339 13.95 6.36 -13.63
CA SER A 339 14.33 7.45 -14.53
C SER A 339 15.76 7.98 -14.28
N ASN A 340 16.27 7.81 -13.07
CA ASN A 340 17.60 8.19 -12.65
C ASN A 340 18.05 7.27 -11.52
N VAL A 341 19.31 7.39 -11.08
CA VAL A 341 19.86 6.59 -9.97
C VAL A 341 18.98 6.74 -8.71
N ASP A 342 18.65 5.61 -8.12
CA ASP A 342 17.97 5.53 -6.85
C ASP A 342 18.98 5.37 -5.72
N THR A 343 19.14 6.42 -4.94
CA THR A 343 20.08 6.51 -3.82
C THR A 343 19.43 6.26 -2.46
N THR A 344 18.20 5.77 -2.41
CA THR A 344 17.44 5.54 -1.16
C THR A 344 18.24 4.77 -0.10
N PHE A 345 19.04 3.78 -0.52
CA PHE A 345 19.84 2.96 0.39
C PHE A 345 20.94 3.74 1.13
N GLU A 346 21.38 4.89 0.61
CA GLU A 346 22.34 5.77 1.28
C GLU A 346 21.74 6.47 2.51
N SER A 347 20.41 6.48 2.65
CA SER A 347 19.72 7.00 3.83
C SER A 347 19.61 5.98 4.97
N LEU A 348 19.63 4.66 4.68
CA LEU A 348 19.22 3.62 5.63
C LEU A 348 20.15 3.46 6.84
N ALA A 349 21.46 3.45 6.64
CA ALA A 349 22.40 3.34 7.76
C ALA A 349 22.55 4.68 8.53
N PRO A 350 22.62 5.86 7.90
CA PRO A 350 22.64 7.12 8.62
C PRO A 350 21.43 7.37 9.51
N MET A 351 20.21 7.02 9.08
CA MET A 351 19.00 7.23 9.88
C MET A 351 19.02 6.47 11.20
N LEU A 352 19.71 5.31 11.30
CA LEU A 352 19.82 4.54 12.55
C LEU A 352 20.64 5.29 13.63
N ARG A 353 21.42 6.29 13.25
CA ARG A 353 22.31 7.06 14.11
C ARG A 353 21.85 8.49 14.36
N ALA A 354 20.74 8.92 13.73
CA ALA A 354 20.21 10.25 13.89
C ALA A 354 19.86 10.54 15.36
N LYS A 355 20.18 11.75 15.83
CA LYS A 355 20.01 12.16 17.23
C LYS A 355 18.82 13.10 17.44
N SER A 356 18.26 13.63 16.37
CA SER A 356 17.12 14.54 16.40
C SER A 356 16.28 14.40 15.13
N CYS A 357 15.09 14.97 15.14
CA CYS A 357 14.24 15.11 13.97
C CYS A 357 14.99 15.77 12.80
N GLU A 358 15.80 16.79 13.07
CA GLU A 358 16.55 17.52 12.05
C GLU A 358 17.67 16.67 11.41
N GLU A 359 18.42 15.92 12.22
CA GLU A 359 19.43 15.01 11.72
C GLU A 359 18.78 13.90 10.89
N LEU A 360 17.66 13.32 11.35
CA LEU A 360 16.92 12.33 10.61
C LEU A 360 16.45 12.87 9.24
N GLU A 361 15.82 14.04 9.20
CA GLU A 361 15.39 14.69 7.96
C GLU A 361 16.59 14.93 7.02
N SER A 362 17.73 15.31 7.55
CA SER A 362 18.95 15.53 6.75
C SER A 362 19.41 14.27 6.03
N THR A 363 19.24 13.08 6.64
CA THR A 363 19.58 11.80 5.99
C THR A 363 18.66 11.46 4.84
N MET A 364 17.47 12.08 4.74
CA MET A 364 16.48 11.82 3.70
C MET A 364 16.78 12.51 2.36
N LYS A 365 17.81 13.32 2.26
CA LYS A 365 18.20 13.98 0.99
C LYS A 365 18.53 13.00 -0.14
N SER A 366 19.03 11.81 0.21
CA SER A 366 19.30 10.72 -0.74
C SER A 366 18.09 9.82 -1.01
N TRP A 367 16.96 10.05 -0.33
CA TRP A 367 15.77 9.21 -0.47
C TRP A 367 15.04 9.48 -1.78
N VAL A 368 14.82 8.47 -2.59
CA VAL A 368 14.17 8.57 -3.91
C VAL A 368 12.76 7.99 -3.89
N ILE A 369 12.58 6.73 -3.54
CA ILE A 369 11.30 6.03 -3.53
C ILE A 369 11.05 5.27 -2.22
N PRO A 370 9.76 5.10 -1.88
CA PRO A 370 8.60 5.86 -2.36
C PRO A 370 8.58 7.28 -1.78
N VAL A 371 7.79 8.16 -2.37
CA VAL A 371 7.51 9.46 -1.74
C VAL A 371 6.62 9.25 -0.54
N ASN A 372 7.07 9.72 0.63
CA ASN A 372 6.37 9.53 1.89
C ASN A 372 6.16 10.85 2.64
N ASN A 373 5.11 10.90 3.42
CA ASN A 373 4.96 11.79 4.55
C ASN A 373 5.71 11.18 5.73
N LEU A 374 6.87 11.70 6.07
CA LEU A 374 7.68 11.28 7.22
C LEU A 374 7.23 12.06 8.45
N LEU A 375 6.78 11.36 9.50
CA LEU A 375 6.62 11.92 10.83
C LEU A 375 7.77 11.43 11.72
N SER A 376 8.28 12.32 12.55
CA SER A 376 9.30 11.99 13.55
C SER A 376 9.05 12.72 14.86
N ALA A 377 9.59 12.14 15.93
CA ALA A 377 9.62 12.77 17.27
C ALA A 377 10.95 12.44 17.93
N ASP A 378 11.50 13.38 18.72
CA ASP A 378 12.77 13.19 19.40
C ASP A 378 12.68 13.43 20.92
N VAL A 379 13.68 12.92 21.64
CA VAL A 379 13.75 13.06 23.12
C VAL A 379 14.02 14.49 23.60
N GLU A 380 14.26 15.44 22.70
CA GLU A 380 14.30 16.87 23.01
C GLU A 380 12.89 17.49 23.05
N GLY A 381 11.86 16.72 22.71
CA GLY A 381 10.46 17.13 22.73
C GLY A 381 9.91 17.62 21.41
N ASN A 382 10.68 17.51 20.32
CA ASN A 382 10.20 17.93 19.00
C ASN A 382 9.32 16.89 18.36
N ILE A 383 8.30 17.35 17.61
CA ILE A 383 7.55 16.58 16.64
C ILE A 383 7.70 17.25 15.27
N SER A 384 7.91 16.44 14.21
CA SER A 384 8.19 16.96 12.88
C SER A 384 7.47 16.18 11.79
N PHE A 385 7.15 16.88 10.72
CA PHE A 385 6.65 16.36 9.45
C PHE A 385 7.54 16.82 8.32
N LYS A 386 7.88 15.92 7.40
CA LYS A 386 8.60 16.22 6.17
C LYS A 386 8.15 15.30 5.03
N ILE A 387 7.87 15.86 3.85
CA ILE A 387 7.79 15.03 2.64
C ILE A 387 9.21 14.62 2.26
N ARG A 388 9.42 13.32 2.05
CA ARG A 388 10.67 12.75 1.54
C ARG A 388 10.42 11.98 0.26
N GLY A 389 11.37 11.98 -0.64
CA GLY A 389 11.32 11.26 -1.91
C GLY A 389 11.52 12.19 -3.11
N ARG A 390 11.72 11.58 -4.28
CA ARG A 390 11.91 12.32 -5.53
C ARG A 390 10.56 12.78 -6.08
N VAL A 391 10.30 14.08 -6.01
CA VAL A 391 9.16 14.75 -6.62
C VAL A 391 9.65 15.50 -7.85
N VAL A 392 8.89 15.47 -8.95
CA VAL A 392 9.26 16.12 -10.20
C VAL A 392 8.17 17.09 -10.64
N GLU A 393 8.59 18.26 -11.11
CA GLU A 393 7.69 19.16 -11.84
C GLU A 393 7.43 18.60 -13.23
N ARG A 394 6.18 18.62 -13.64
CA ARG A 394 5.71 18.08 -14.92
C ARG A 394 4.67 18.97 -15.57
N SER A 395 4.43 18.76 -16.85
CA SER A 395 3.35 19.47 -17.54
C SER A 395 2.00 19.17 -16.89
N VAL A 396 1.07 20.11 -16.97
CA VAL A 396 -0.27 19.92 -16.41
C VAL A 396 -0.98 18.73 -17.06
N ALA A 397 -0.77 18.50 -18.36
CA ALA A 397 -1.35 17.38 -19.09
C ALA A 397 -0.94 16.02 -18.50
N ASN A 398 0.32 15.88 -18.10
CA ASN A 398 0.86 14.64 -17.51
C ASN A 398 0.22 14.28 -16.16
N ARG A 399 -0.33 15.26 -15.45
CA ARG A 399 -0.96 15.04 -14.14
C ARG A 399 -2.24 14.20 -14.22
N TRP A 400 -2.91 14.22 -15.38
CA TRP A 400 -4.27 13.71 -15.53
C TRP A 400 -4.35 12.32 -16.15
N THR A 401 -3.83 12.19 -17.37
CA THR A 401 -4.04 11.03 -18.23
C THR A 401 -2.74 10.67 -18.93
N PRO A 402 -2.65 9.50 -19.58
CA PRO A 402 -1.61 9.25 -20.57
C PRO A 402 -1.58 10.36 -21.62
N VAL A 403 -0.38 10.78 -22.04
CA VAL A 403 -0.16 11.86 -23.00
C VAL A 403 0.60 11.35 -24.21
N ALA A 404 0.52 12.07 -25.34
CA ALA A 404 1.32 11.74 -26.52
C ALA A 404 2.82 11.79 -26.21
N GLY A 405 3.59 10.83 -26.71
CA GLY A 405 5.03 10.72 -26.53
C GLY A 405 5.80 11.80 -27.27
N THR A 406 5.71 13.05 -26.81
CA THR A 406 6.43 14.21 -27.36
C THR A 406 7.51 14.68 -26.39
N SER A 407 8.51 15.40 -26.89
CA SER A 407 9.59 15.96 -26.08
C SER A 407 9.09 16.93 -25.01
N ASP A 408 8.02 17.68 -25.29
CA ASP A 408 7.46 18.68 -24.36
C ASP A 408 6.76 18.05 -23.15
N ALA A 409 6.37 16.78 -23.24
CA ALA A 409 5.77 16.04 -22.15
C ALA A 409 6.81 15.35 -21.23
N SER A 410 8.06 15.22 -21.70
CA SER A 410 9.15 14.57 -20.95
C SER A 410 9.64 15.47 -19.82
N TRP A 411 10.16 14.82 -18.77
CA TRP A 411 10.90 15.50 -17.72
C TRP A 411 12.25 14.80 -17.46
N SER A 412 13.17 15.50 -16.83
CA SER A 412 14.51 15.03 -16.56
C SER A 412 14.91 15.37 -15.11
N GLN A 413 16.13 15.08 -14.74
CA GLN A 413 16.67 15.46 -13.44
C GLN A 413 16.57 16.96 -13.14
N SER A 414 16.60 17.82 -14.17
CA SER A 414 16.44 19.27 -13.98
C SER A 414 15.03 19.71 -13.54
N ASN A 415 14.06 18.78 -13.58
CA ASN A 415 12.70 19.00 -13.10
C ASN A 415 12.49 18.48 -11.67
N GLU A 416 13.51 17.92 -11.04
CA GLU A 416 13.39 17.45 -9.66
C GLU A 416 13.22 18.63 -8.70
N VAL A 417 12.20 18.55 -7.85
CA VAL A 417 11.96 19.53 -6.78
C VAL A 417 13.03 19.38 -5.73
N ALA A 418 13.67 20.47 -5.32
CA ALA A 418 14.68 20.45 -4.29
C ALA A 418 14.09 19.95 -2.97
N PHE A 419 14.85 19.14 -2.23
CA PHE A 419 14.39 18.55 -0.96
C PHE A 419 13.92 19.62 0.04
N GLU A 420 14.59 20.78 0.05
CA GLU A 420 14.27 21.92 0.91
C GLU A 420 12.94 22.59 0.58
N GLU A 421 12.46 22.46 -0.66
CA GLU A 421 11.18 23.03 -1.12
C GLU A 421 9.99 22.11 -0.80
N LEU A 422 10.23 20.84 -0.50
CA LEU A 422 9.18 19.90 -0.09
C LEU A 422 8.61 20.32 1.27
N GLN A 423 7.30 20.17 1.43
CA GLN A 423 6.58 20.59 2.63
C GLN A 423 7.18 20.00 3.93
N SER A 424 7.27 20.84 4.94
CA SER A 424 7.70 20.46 6.29
C SER A 424 7.06 21.32 7.37
N TRP A 425 6.82 20.74 8.54
CA TRP A 425 6.33 21.43 9.73
C TRP A 425 7.01 20.89 10.97
N ARG A 426 7.31 21.75 11.93
CA ARG A 426 7.87 21.35 13.21
C ARG A 426 7.12 22.05 14.32
N ASN A 427 6.78 21.31 15.39
CA ASN A 427 6.17 21.83 16.63
C ASN A 427 4.97 22.76 16.39
N PRO A 428 3.90 22.30 15.69
CA PRO A 428 2.76 23.16 15.41
C PRO A 428 2.05 23.57 16.69
N ALA A 429 1.53 24.81 16.74
CA ALA A 429 0.86 25.37 17.92
C ALA A 429 -0.33 24.55 18.44
N ARG A 430 -0.93 23.71 17.59
CA ARG A 430 -2.01 22.78 17.99
C ARG A 430 -1.51 21.60 18.83
N GLY A 431 -0.20 21.39 18.95
CA GLY A 431 0.43 20.35 19.75
C GLY A 431 0.34 18.93 19.16
N PHE A 432 -0.06 18.76 17.90
CA PHE A 432 -0.06 17.46 17.23
C PHE A 432 0.08 17.57 15.71
N LEU A 433 0.53 16.49 15.11
CA LEU A 433 0.60 16.27 13.66
C LEU A 433 -0.22 15.03 13.30
N VAL A 434 -0.89 15.03 12.16
CA VAL A 434 -1.65 13.89 11.62
C VAL A 434 -1.46 13.84 10.11
N THR A 435 -1.30 12.65 9.58
CA THR A 435 -1.40 12.35 8.16
C THR A 435 -2.08 10.99 7.94
N ALA A 436 -3.04 10.94 7.03
CA ALA A 436 -3.80 9.75 6.65
C ALA A 436 -3.92 9.64 5.13
N ASN A 437 -2.84 9.99 4.41
CA ASN A 437 -2.75 10.08 2.94
C ASN A 437 -3.60 11.21 2.32
N ASN A 438 -4.20 12.04 3.15
CA ASN A 438 -4.96 13.22 2.72
C ASN A 438 -4.01 14.29 2.15
N ARG A 439 -4.58 15.24 1.44
CA ARG A 439 -3.85 16.45 1.02
C ARG A 439 -3.36 17.20 2.26
N ILE A 440 -2.06 17.46 2.31
CA ILE A 440 -1.41 18.10 3.46
C ILE A 440 -1.44 19.63 3.37
N SER A 441 -1.30 20.19 2.16
CA SER A 441 -1.25 21.63 1.92
C SER A 441 -1.65 21.95 0.49
N ASP A 442 -2.27 23.12 0.30
CA ASP A 442 -2.53 23.72 -1.03
C ASP A 442 -1.35 24.59 -1.50
N GLN A 443 -0.30 24.73 -0.67
CA GLN A 443 0.89 25.52 -0.98
C GLN A 443 2.10 24.64 -1.23
N GLY A 444 3.03 25.14 -2.02
CA GLY A 444 4.27 24.44 -2.34
C GLY A 444 4.22 23.75 -3.72
N PRO A 445 5.18 22.87 -4.00
CA PRO A 445 5.24 22.14 -5.27
C PRO A 445 4.05 21.19 -5.43
N TYR A 446 3.73 20.89 -6.68
CA TYR A 446 2.73 19.88 -7.01
C TYR A 446 3.17 18.49 -6.52
N ILE A 447 2.34 17.84 -5.75
CA ILE A 447 2.60 16.48 -5.27
C ILE A 447 1.70 15.47 -6.01
N SER A 448 0.38 15.67 -6.00
CA SER A 448 -0.58 14.72 -6.57
C SER A 448 -1.96 15.34 -6.81
N LEU A 449 -2.78 14.60 -7.56
CA LEU A 449 -4.24 14.75 -7.60
C LEU A 449 -4.96 13.63 -6.81
N ASP A 450 -4.25 12.56 -6.45
CA ASP A 450 -4.80 11.29 -5.99
C ASP A 450 -4.64 11.09 -4.48
N PHE A 451 -5.01 12.09 -3.69
CA PHE A 451 -5.02 11.97 -2.23
C PHE A 451 -6.22 11.14 -1.75
N ALA A 452 -6.06 10.50 -0.59
CA ALA A 452 -7.19 9.90 0.10
C ALA A 452 -8.13 10.97 0.68
N GLY A 453 -9.40 10.62 0.85
CA GLY A 453 -10.39 11.47 1.50
C GLY A 453 -10.00 11.84 2.93
N PRO A 454 -10.57 12.93 3.50
CA PRO A 454 -10.16 13.48 4.80
C PRO A 454 -10.69 12.69 6.01
N SER A 455 -11.60 11.73 5.84
CA SER A 455 -12.36 11.09 6.93
C SER A 455 -11.47 10.53 8.04
N ARG A 456 -10.42 9.77 7.71
CA ARG A 456 -9.49 9.18 8.69
C ARG A 456 -8.64 10.24 9.38
N HIS A 457 -8.12 11.21 8.62
CA HIS A 457 -7.37 12.35 9.16
C HIS A 457 -8.22 13.15 10.17
N ASP A 458 -9.45 13.51 9.78
CA ASP A 458 -10.33 14.33 10.61
C ASP A 458 -10.74 13.60 11.89
N ARG A 459 -10.99 12.28 11.80
CA ARG A 459 -11.30 11.48 12.99
C ARG A 459 -10.12 11.39 13.94
N ILE A 460 -8.90 11.13 13.46
CA ILE A 460 -7.69 11.12 14.30
C ILE A 460 -7.45 12.50 14.93
N ALA A 461 -7.58 13.57 14.12
CA ALA A 461 -7.40 14.93 14.62
C ALA A 461 -8.44 15.30 15.70
N GLN A 462 -9.71 14.87 15.53
CA GLN A 462 -10.74 15.02 16.55
C GLN A 462 -10.33 14.33 17.85
N LEU A 463 -9.97 13.04 17.79
CA LEU A 463 -9.58 12.26 18.96
C LEU A 463 -8.37 12.87 19.67
N LEU A 464 -7.33 13.25 18.93
CA LEU A 464 -6.16 13.91 19.50
C LEU A 464 -6.48 15.27 20.13
N SER A 465 -7.44 16.01 19.58
CA SER A 465 -7.83 17.33 20.13
C SER A 465 -8.43 17.24 21.54
N GLU A 466 -8.99 16.09 21.89
CA GLU A 466 -9.63 15.82 23.18
C GLU A 466 -8.66 15.26 24.24
N LEU A 467 -7.44 14.83 23.85
CA LEU A 467 -6.48 14.22 24.75
C LEU A 467 -5.64 15.26 25.51
N PHE A 468 -5.52 15.05 26.82
CA PHE A 468 -4.60 15.72 27.74
C PHE A 468 -4.04 14.68 28.70
N ASP A 469 -2.78 14.84 29.13
CA ASP A 469 -2.04 13.84 29.93
C ASP A 469 -2.07 12.44 29.28
N ALA A 470 -1.95 12.41 27.95
CA ALA A 470 -2.08 11.20 27.14
C ALA A 470 -0.97 10.19 27.41
N THR A 471 -1.31 8.93 27.29
CA THR A 471 -0.42 7.77 27.45
C THR A 471 -0.33 6.95 26.15
N ALA A 472 0.58 5.98 26.09
CA ALA A 472 0.66 5.03 24.97
C ALA A 472 -0.66 4.23 24.78
N ASP A 473 -1.37 3.94 25.88
CA ASP A 473 -2.68 3.28 25.82
C ASP A 473 -3.74 4.13 25.10
N ASP A 474 -3.70 5.45 25.26
CA ASP A 474 -4.62 6.35 24.57
C ASP A 474 -4.36 6.34 23.05
N MET A 475 -3.08 6.25 22.64
CA MET A 475 -2.73 6.06 21.22
C MET A 475 -3.25 4.71 20.69
N THR A 476 -3.18 3.65 21.49
CA THR A 476 -3.73 2.34 21.14
C THR A 476 -5.26 2.37 20.98
N LYS A 477 -5.97 3.18 21.77
CA LYS A 477 -7.42 3.38 21.59
C LYS A 477 -7.75 4.03 20.27
N ILE A 478 -6.92 4.96 19.77
CA ILE A 478 -7.08 5.56 18.44
C ILE A 478 -6.96 4.49 17.35
N HIS A 479 -6.01 3.55 17.46
CA HIS A 479 -5.91 2.41 16.53
C HIS A 479 -7.15 1.51 16.48
N LYS A 480 -7.97 1.51 17.53
CA LYS A 480 -9.20 0.71 17.62
C LYS A 480 -10.44 1.42 17.09
N ASP A 481 -10.36 2.71 16.78
CA ASP A 481 -11.53 3.50 16.39
C ASP A 481 -12.09 3.04 15.04
N VAL A 482 -13.37 2.70 15.04
CA VAL A 482 -14.12 2.19 13.88
C VAL A 482 -15.26 3.12 13.47
N LYS A 483 -15.23 4.38 13.93
CA LYS A 483 -16.25 5.38 13.60
C LYS A 483 -16.11 5.86 12.16
N SER A 484 -17.16 5.69 11.37
CA SER A 484 -17.23 6.25 10.01
C SER A 484 -17.76 7.68 10.03
N LEU A 485 -17.00 8.64 9.53
CA LEU A 485 -17.44 10.02 9.31
C LEU A 485 -18.19 10.19 7.97
N VAL A 486 -18.10 9.20 7.08
CA VAL A 486 -18.76 9.20 5.76
C VAL A 486 -20.20 8.71 5.87
N ALA A 487 -20.45 7.72 6.71
CA ALA A 487 -21.74 7.05 6.83
C ALA A 487 -22.93 7.99 7.10
N PRO A 488 -22.87 9.01 7.98
CA PRO A 488 -24.04 9.85 8.28
C PRO A 488 -24.68 10.52 7.06
N ALA A 489 -23.85 11.04 6.15
CA ALA A 489 -24.35 11.71 4.94
C ALA A 489 -25.05 10.74 3.99
N LEU A 490 -24.46 9.56 3.77
CA LEU A 490 -25.03 8.53 2.92
C LEU A 490 -26.31 7.92 3.50
N ILE A 491 -26.33 7.62 4.80
CA ILE A 491 -27.51 7.08 5.50
C ILE A 491 -28.70 8.02 5.30
N LYS A 492 -28.50 9.32 5.48
CA LYS A 492 -29.55 10.31 5.24
C LYS A 492 -30.15 10.17 3.84
N ILE A 493 -29.32 10.08 2.81
CA ILE A 493 -29.75 9.94 1.41
C ILE A 493 -30.49 8.61 1.19
N PHE A 494 -29.97 7.51 1.74
CA PHE A 494 -30.57 6.19 1.62
C PHE A 494 -31.93 6.13 2.29
N VAL A 495 -32.05 6.63 3.52
CA VAL A 495 -33.31 6.68 4.29
C VAL A 495 -34.36 7.55 3.58
N GLU A 496 -33.98 8.73 3.07
CA GLU A 496 -34.88 9.62 2.31
C GLU A 496 -35.36 8.99 0.98
N SER A 497 -34.60 8.04 0.44
CA SER A 497 -34.92 7.36 -0.83
C SER A 497 -35.70 6.07 -0.62
N ALA A 498 -35.68 5.49 0.56
CA ALA A 498 -36.28 4.16 0.84
C ALA A 498 -37.81 4.10 0.76
N GLY A 499 -38.49 5.24 0.65
CA GLY A 499 -39.96 5.29 0.56
C GLY A 499 -40.56 4.58 -0.67
N ASN A 500 -39.77 4.29 -1.70
CA ASN A 500 -40.14 3.58 -2.91
C ASN A 500 -39.67 2.11 -2.93
N CYS A 501 -39.03 1.62 -1.87
CA CYS A 501 -38.57 0.24 -1.77
C CYS A 501 -39.73 -0.75 -1.71
N ASN A 502 -39.55 -1.90 -2.34
CA ASN A 502 -40.54 -2.98 -2.40
C ASN A 502 -40.15 -4.19 -1.52
N HIS A 503 -38.91 -4.27 -1.08
CA HIS A 503 -38.43 -5.40 -0.28
C HIS A 503 -39.08 -5.40 1.11
N ILE A 504 -39.51 -6.57 1.58
CA ILE A 504 -40.24 -6.72 2.85
C ILE A 504 -39.45 -6.23 4.06
N LEU A 505 -38.13 -6.32 4.02
CA LEU A 505 -37.23 -5.90 5.10
C LEU A 505 -36.80 -4.42 5.00
N ALA A 506 -37.26 -3.65 3.99
CA ALA A 506 -36.82 -2.27 3.78
C ALA A 506 -37.09 -1.37 4.99
N SER A 507 -38.28 -1.49 5.62
CA SER A 507 -38.64 -0.71 6.81
C SER A 507 -37.72 -1.03 8.02
N GLU A 508 -37.38 -2.30 8.22
CA GLU A 508 -36.47 -2.72 9.28
C GLU A 508 -35.04 -2.21 9.01
N ALA A 509 -34.55 -2.34 7.77
CA ALA A 509 -33.24 -1.83 7.36
C ALA A 509 -33.12 -0.31 7.56
N VAL A 510 -34.16 0.46 7.19
CA VAL A 510 -34.24 1.92 7.42
C VAL A 510 -34.14 2.25 8.91
N THR A 511 -34.84 1.51 9.75
CA THR A 511 -34.80 1.71 11.21
C THR A 511 -33.39 1.44 11.74
N LEU A 512 -32.77 0.30 11.36
CA LEU A 512 -31.41 -0.06 11.76
C LEU A 512 -30.38 0.98 11.33
N LEU A 513 -30.48 1.48 10.10
CA LEU A 513 -29.58 2.53 9.59
C LEU A 513 -29.79 3.87 10.30
N SER A 514 -31.05 4.25 10.60
CA SER A 514 -31.37 5.52 11.26
C SER A 514 -30.89 5.56 12.72
N ASP A 515 -30.94 4.43 13.42
CA ASP A 515 -30.55 4.29 14.82
C ASP A 515 -29.04 3.97 14.99
N TRP A 516 -28.32 3.73 13.87
CA TRP A 516 -26.93 3.33 13.92
C TRP A 516 -26.01 4.50 14.31
N ASP A 517 -25.11 4.21 15.25
CA ASP A 517 -24.08 5.14 15.72
C ASP A 517 -22.93 5.35 14.72
N CYS A 518 -22.95 4.69 13.57
CA CYS A 518 -21.90 4.67 12.55
C CYS A 518 -20.57 4.03 13.01
N GLU A 519 -20.59 3.17 14.02
CA GLU A 519 -19.44 2.34 14.39
C GLU A 519 -19.46 1.02 13.61
N VAL A 520 -18.43 0.80 12.80
CA VAL A 520 -18.29 -0.37 11.92
C VAL A 520 -17.68 -1.53 12.72
N THR A 521 -18.42 -2.00 13.75
CA THR A 521 -18.02 -3.13 14.59
C THR A 521 -18.35 -4.46 13.92
N GLU A 522 -17.68 -5.55 14.33
CA GLU A 522 -17.93 -6.90 13.78
C GLU A 522 -19.38 -7.38 13.99
N ASP A 523 -20.03 -6.97 15.08
CA ASP A 523 -21.39 -7.36 15.42
C ASP A 523 -22.45 -6.44 14.80
N SER A 524 -22.07 -5.34 14.14
CA SER A 524 -23.01 -4.37 13.59
C SER A 524 -23.74 -4.91 12.37
N VAL A 525 -25.05 -5.02 12.45
CA VAL A 525 -25.95 -5.33 11.33
C VAL A 525 -26.09 -4.14 10.41
N ALA A 526 -26.23 -2.94 10.97
CA ALA A 526 -26.35 -1.71 10.21
C ALA A 526 -25.11 -1.43 9.34
N ALA A 527 -23.92 -1.71 9.85
CA ALA A 527 -22.66 -1.62 9.07
C ALA A 527 -22.70 -2.54 7.84
N THR A 528 -23.25 -3.75 7.99
CA THR A 528 -23.40 -4.69 6.89
C THR A 528 -24.34 -4.13 5.80
N ILE A 529 -25.54 -3.71 6.21
CA ILE A 529 -26.54 -3.13 5.29
C ILE A 529 -25.95 -1.92 4.56
N TYR A 530 -25.31 -1.00 5.30
CA TYR A 530 -24.66 0.20 4.78
C TYR A 530 -23.62 -0.12 3.71
N ASN A 531 -22.68 -1.01 4.00
CA ASN A 531 -21.58 -1.32 3.09
C ASN A 531 -22.05 -2.07 1.83
N ILE A 532 -23.03 -2.95 1.92
CA ILE A 532 -23.63 -3.61 0.75
C ILE A 532 -24.34 -2.60 -0.14
N ILE A 533 -25.16 -1.69 0.41
CA ILE A 533 -25.82 -0.63 -0.35
C ILE A 533 -24.77 0.26 -1.05
N ARG A 534 -23.72 0.67 -0.34
CA ARG A 534 -22.66 1.50 -0.89
C ARG A 534 -21.91 0.82 -2.05
N ARG A 535 -21.59 -0.47 -1.93
CA ARG A 535 -20.97 -1.24 -3.00
C ARG A 535 -21.87 -1.30 -4.24
N ARG A 536 -23.16 -1.67 -4.06
CA ARG A 536 -24.11 -1.73 -5.18
C ARG A 536 -24.37 -0.37 -5.80
N TRP A 537 -24.38 0.70 -5.00
CA TRP A 537 -24.43 2.05 -5.51
C TRP A 537 -23.27 2.36 -6.45
N THR A 538 -22.05 1.97 -6.08
CA THR A 538 -20.86 2.12 -6.93
C THR A 538 -21.02 1.37 -8.25
N GLU A 539 -21.50 0.15 -8.22
CA GLU A 539 -21.79 -0.65 -9.42
C GLU A 539 -22.85 0.01 -10.31
N THR A 540 -23.90 0.56 -9.71
CA THR A 540 -24.97 1.30 -10.40
C THR A 540 -24.43 2.55 -11.10
N VAL A 541 -23.63 3.36 -10.40
CA VAL A 541 -22.97 4.53 -11.00
C VAL A 541 -22.07 4.10 -12.16
N GLY A 542 -21.27 3.07 -12.00
CA GLY A 542 -20.39 2.54 -13.05
C GLY A 542 -21.15 2.04 -14.29
N ALA A 543 -22.33 1.44 -14.09
CA ALA A 543 -23.19 1.04 -15.20
C ALA A 543 -23.75 2.26 -15.95
N HIS A 544 -24.21 3.28 -15.25
CA HIS A 544 -24.69 4.54 -15.85
C HIS A 544 -23.59 5.28 -16.63
N LEU A 545 -22.34 5.19 -16.16
CA LEU A 545 -21.18 5.76 -16.85
C LEU A 545 -20.69 4.90 -18.03
N GLY A 546 -21.20 3.67 -18.16
CA GLY A 546 -20.73 2.73 -19.17
C GLY A 546 -19.30 2.22 -18.95
N VAL A 547 -18.79 2.31 -17.70
CA VAL A 547 -17.44 1.84 -17.32
C VAL A 547 -17.49 0.50 -16.59
N ILE A 548 -18.64 0.08 -16.10
CA ILE A 548 -18.92 -1.28 -15.62
C ILE A 548 -19.90 -1.92 -16.57
N ALA A 549 -19.46 -2.95 -17.31
CA ALA A 549 -20.34 -3.70 -18.19
C ALA A 549 -21.25 -4.62 -17.35
N PRO A 550 -22.53 -4.78 -17.72
CA PRO A 550 -23.46 -5.68 -17.02
C PRO A 550 -23.08 -7.17 -17.18
N GLU A 551 -22.21 -7.53 -18.11
CA GLU A 551 -21.74 -8.90 -18.33
C GLU A 551 -20.46 -9.15 -17.53
N LEU A 552 -20.60 -9.82 -16.39
CA LEU A 552 -19.46 -10.33 -15.60
C LEU A 552 -18.62 -11.29 -16.47
N GLY A 553 -17.37 -10.89 -16.75
CA GLY A 553 -16.40 -11.75 -17.42
C GLY A 553 -16.01 -11.33 -18.84
N ALA A 554 -16.48 -10.19 -19.34
CA ALA A 554 -15.98 -9.66 -20.60
C ALA A 554 -14.45 -9.42 -20.52
N PRO A 555 -13.65 -9.89 -21.51
CA PRO A 555 -12.23 -9.59 -21.53
C PRO A 555 -12.04 -8.08 -21.80
N GLY A 556 -11.28 -7.41 -20.94
CA GLY A 556 -11.01 -5.99 -21.10
C GLY A 556 -10.38 -5.40 -19.84
N TRP A 557 -9.69 -4.29 -20.02
CA TRP A 557 -9.26 -3.43 -18.93
C TRP A 557 -10.05 -2.09 -19.00
N PRO A 558 -10.49 -1.54 -17.88
CA PRO A 558 -10.52 -2.18 -16.55
C PRO A 558 -11.54 -3.33 -16.50
N SER A 559 -11.29 -4.33 -15.66
CA SER A 559 -12.32 -5.32 -15.33
C SER A 559 -13.47 -4.60 -14.59
N PRO A 560 -14.70 -5.15 -14.58
CA PRO A 560 -15.79 -4.57 -13.80
C PRO A 560 -15.43 -4.33 -12.33
N GLN A 561 -14.64 -5.23 -11.76
CA GLN A 561 -14.18 -5.15 -10.38
C GLN A 561 -13.17 -4.00 -10.18
N GLN A 562 -12.20 -3.85 -11.09
CA GLN A 562 -11.26 -2.73 -11.06
C GLN A 562 -12.00 -1.39 -11.22
N ALA A 563 -12.94 -1.29 -12.15
CA ALA A 563 -13.75 -0.10 -12.33
C ALA A 563 -14.57 0.23 -11.06
N SER A 564 -15.17 -0.78 -10.43
CA SER A 564 -15.91 -0.61 -9.17
C SER A 564 -15.00 -0.12 -8.05
N ARG A 565 -13.79 -0.66 -7.93
CA ARG A 565 -12.80 -0.19 -6.96
C ARG A 565 -12.41 1.26 -7.19
N MET A 566 -12.09 1.63 -8.42
CA MET A 566 -11.68 2.99 -8.78
C MET A 566 -12.79 4.03 -8.59
N LEU A 567 -14.05 3.59 -8.66
CA LEU A 567 -15.21 4.43 -8.43
C LEU A 567 -15.66 4.51 -6.97
N PHE A 568 -15.19 3.63 -6.07
CA PHE A 568 -15.83 3.41 -4.77
C PHE A 568 -15.93 4.68 -3.92
N GLU A 569 -14.84 5.43 -3.80
CA GLU A 569 -14.82 6.71 -3.07
C GLU A 569 -15.57 7.79 -3.85
N SER A 570 -15.24 7.97 -5.12
CA SER A 570 -15.80 9.03 -5.95
C SER A 570 -17.30 8.87 -6.20
N ALA A 571 -17.84 7.64 -6.34
CA ALA A 571 -19.28 7.40 -6.41
C ALA A 571 -20.02 7.83 -5.13
N THR A 572 -19.36 7.74 -3.98
CA THR A 572 -19.85 8.29 -2.71
C THR A 572 -19.84 9.82 -2.72
N GLU A 573 -18.71 10.41 -3.11
CA GLU A 573 -18.53 11.87 -3.13
C GLU A 573 -19.50 12.57 -4.07
N VAL A 574 -19.68 12.08 -5.30
CA VAL A 574 -20.63 12.69 -6.27
C VAL A 574 -22.08 12.56 -5.81
N LEU A 575 -22.43 11.52 -5.03
CA LEU A 575 -23.76 11.39 -4.44
C LEU A 575 -23.98 12.42 -3.32
N VAL A 576 -23.01 12.60 -2.44
CA VAL A 576 -23.09 13.51 -1.30
C VAL A 576 -23.05 14.98 -1.75
N SER A 577 -22.21 15.31 -2.75
CA SER A 577 -22.11 16.66 -3.32
C SER A 577 -23.31 17.04 -4.20
N GLY A 578 -24.09 16.05 -4.68
CA GLY A 578 -25.17 16.25 -5.64
C GLY A 578 -24.70 16.32 -7.10
N GLU A 579 -23.42 16.18 -7.40
CA GLU A 579 -22.91 16.15 -8.77
C GLU A 579 -23.37 14.92 -9.56
N VAL A 580 -23.86 13.91 -8.87
CA VAL A 580 -24.52 12.73 -9.45
C VAL A 580 -25.61 13.07 -10.48
N HIS A 581 -26.22 14.24 -10.38
CA HIS A 581 -27.23 14.73 -11.34
C HIS A 581 -26.66 15.04 -12.74
N GLN A 582 -25.36 15.07 -12.91
CA GLN A 582 -24.70 15.19 -14.22
C GLN A 582 -24.68 13.85 -14.97
N ILE A 583 -24.90 12.72 -14.28
CA ILE A 583 -24.84 11.37 -14.85
C ILE A 583 -26.17 11.07 -15.58
N SER A 584 -26.05 10.59 -16.83
CA SER A 584 -27.22 10.19 -17.62
C SER A 584 -28.01 9.06 -16.93
N GLY A 585 -29.31 9.26 -16.80
CA GLY A 585 -30.19 8.36 -16.07
C GLY A 585 -30.39 8.73 -14.60
N LEU A 586 -29.62 9.67 -14.03
CA LEU A 586 -29.71 10.14 -12.64
C LEU A 586 -29.97 11.65 -12.53
N GLU A 587 -30.36 12.32 -13.62
CA GLU A 587 -30.41 13.77 -13.75
C GLU A 587 -31.48 14.44 -12.86
N THR A 588 -32.52 13.71 -12.51
CA THR A 588 -33.62 14.23 -11.69
C THR A 588 -33.66 13.58 -10.33
N GLN A 589 -34.14 14.31 -9.33
CA GLN A 589 -34.34 13.80 -7.98
C GLN A 589 -35.19 12.50 -7.94
N GLN A 590 -36.19 12.38 -8.84
CA GLN A 590 -37.02 11.17 -8.89
C GLN A 590 -36.21 9.99 -9.43
N LYS A 591 -35.51 10.14 -10.54
CA LYS A 591 -34.65 9.07 -11.10
C LYS A 591 -33.58 8.62 -10.11
N LEU A 592 -32.99 9.55 -9.39
CA LEU A 592 -32.01 9.24 -8.35
C LEU A 592 -32.62 8.44 -7.22
N LYS A 593 -33.79 8.86 -6.71
CA LYS A 593 -34.51 8.12 -5.68
C LYS A 593 -34.91 6.71 -6.13
N ASP A 594 -35.39 6.57 -7.36
CA ASP A 594 -35.76 5.26 -7.90
C ASP A 594 -34.55 4.35 -8.03
N ALA A 595 -33.40 4.87 -8.49
CA ALA A 595 -32.17 4.12 -8.56
C ALA A 595 -31.67 3.68 -7.17
N ILE A 596 -31.69 4.57 -6.18
CA ILE A 596 -31.28 4.24 -4.81
C ILE A 596 -32.24 3.22 -4.19
N SER A 597 -33.54 3.35 -4.40
CA SER A 597 -34.52 2.38 -3.92
C SER A 597 -34.29 0.99 -4.51
N SER A 598 -34.00 0.89 -5.82
CA SER A 598 -33.63 -0.38 -6.46
C SER A 598 -32.34 -0.97 -5.84
N VAL A 599 -31.33 -0.15 -5.62
CA VAL A 599 -30.09 -0.57 -4.96
C VAL A 599 -30.35 -1.11 -3.55
N ILE A 600 -31.23 -0.47 -2.77
CA ILE A 600 -31.58 -0.95 -1.43
C ILE A 600 -32.32 -2.30 -1.54
N ASP A 601 -33.32 -2.44 -2.40
CA ASP A 601 -34.09 -3.69 -2.58
C ASP A 601 -33.14 -4.85 -2.99
N GLU A 602 -32.26 -4.61 -3.96
CA GLU A 602 -31.28 -5.61 -4.42
C GLU A 602 -30.27 -5.98 -3.33
N SER A 603 -29.83 -4.99 -2.52
CA SER A 603 -28.91 -5.22 -1.40
C SER A 603 -29.54 -6.10 -0.32
N LEU A 604 -30.79 -5.86 0.00
CA LEU A 604 -31.54 -6.65 1.00
C LEU A 604 -31.78 -8.07 0.49
N ALA A 605 -32.12 -8.23 -0.78
CA ALA A 605 -32.28 -9.55 -1.41
C ALA A 605 -30.98 -10.35 -1.41
N GLU A 606 -29.85 -9.69 -1.70
CA GLU A 606 -28.53 -10.32 -1.63
C GLU A 606 -28.17 -10.75 -0.20
N LEU A 607 -28.45 -9.90 0.79
CA LEU A 607 -28.20 -10.24 2.19
C LEU A 607 -29.06 -11.39 2.68
N GLU A 608 -30.32 -11.43 2.28
CA GLU A 608 -31.19 -12.55 2.60
C GLU A 608 -30.70 -13.87 1.98
N ASP A 609 -30.27 -13.84 0.74
CA ASP A 609 -29.69 -15.02 0.06
C ASP A 609 -28.39 -15.51 0.72
N ARG A 610 -27.49 -14.59 1.05
CA ARG A 610 -26.16 -14.91 1.60
C ARG A 610 -26.17 -15.26 3.09
N CYS A 611 -27.00 -14.58 3.87
CA CYS A 611 -26.97 -14.64 5.34
C CYS A 611 -28.22 -15.27 5.93
N GLY A 612 -29.27 -15.51 5.13
CA GLY A 612 -30.58 -15.99 5.56
C GLY A 612 -31.52 -14.86 5.97
N SER A 613 -32.81 -15.18 6.22
CA SER A 613 -33.86 -14.21 6.49
C SER A 613 -33.85 -13.59 7.89
N LEU A 614 -32.98 -14.05 8.78
CA LEU A 614 -32.83 -13.50 10.13
C LEU A 614 -31.91 -12.31 10.14
N VAL A 615 -32.43 -11.10 10.10
CA VAL A 615 -31.67 -9.84 9.99
C VAL A 615 -30.60 -9.68 11.11
N SER A 616 -30.90 -10.13 12.33
CA SER A 616 -29.97 -10.08 13.46
C SER A 616 -28.69 -10.91 13.28
N GLU A 617 -28.67 -11.81 12.28
CA GLU A 617 -27.50 -12.61 11.91
C GLU A 617 -26.64 -11.95 10.81
N TRP A 618 -27.06 -10.82 10.27
CA TRP A 618 -26.32 -10.08 9.23
C TRP A 618 -25.15 -9.27 9.83
N LYS A 619 -24.41 -9.89 10.71
CA LYS A 619 -23.27 -9.25 11.39
C LYS A 619 -22.13 -8.97 10.42
N TRP A 620 -21.50 -7.80 10.55
CA TRP A 620 -20.42 -7.35 9.67
C TRP A 620 -19.28 -8.35 9.61
N GLY A 621 -18.73 -8.78 10.75
CA GLY A 621 -17.62 -9.75 10.81
C GLY A 621 -17.93 -11.14 10.23
N ARG A 622 -19.18 -11.46 9.95
CA ARG A 622 -19.55 -12.70 9.27
C ARG A 622 -19.21 -12.68 7.78
N ILE A 623 -19.35 -11.54 7.13
CA ILE A 623 -19.05 -11.35 5.70
C ILE A 623 -17.75 -10.59 5.49
N HIS A 624 -17.43 -9.64 6.36
CA HIS A 624 -16.18 -8.88 6.32
C HIS A 624 -15.10 -9.62 7.10
N ARG A 625 -14.33 -10.42 6.39
CA ARG A 625 -13.32 -11.29 6.98
C ARG A 625 -11.93 -10.94 6.46
N MET A 626 -10.95 -10.92 7.34
CA MET A 626 -9.55 -10.72 6.99
C MET A 626 -9.07 -11.85 6.08
N ALA A 627 -8.83 -11.53 4.82
CA ALA A 627 -8.27 -12.43 3.84
C ALA A 627 -6.79 -12.14 3.67
N SER A 628 -5.95 -13.01 4.22
CA SER A 628 -4.48 -12.92 4.13
C SER A 628 -3.96 -14.04 3.23
N PRO A 629 -4.06 -13.91 1.91
CA PRO A 629 -3.63 -14.99 1.03
C PRO A 629 -2.13 -15.22 1.13
N HIS A 630 -1.74 -16.49 1.09
CA HIS A 630 -0.36 -16.85 0.81
C HIS A 630 -0.13 -16.72 -0.71
N PRO A 631 0.83 -15.91 -1.19
CA PRO A 631 0.97 -15.63 -2.62
C PRO A 631 1.17 -16.88 -3.49
N LEU A 632 1.98 -17.83 -3.02
CA LEU A 632 2.15 -19.12 -3.71
C LEU A 632 0.82 -19.89 -3.80
N ALA A 633 0.07 -19.95 -2.70
CA ALA A 633 -1.19 -20.70 -2.63
C ALA A 633 -2.30 -20.08 -3.50
N THR A 634 -2.24 -18.79 -3.76
CA THR A 634 -3.17 -18.08 -4.65
C THR A 634 -2.95 -18.44 -6.11
N GLN A 635 -1.69 -18.60 -6.50
CA GLN A 635 -1.30 -18.81 -7.91
C GLN A 635 -0.99 -20.27 -8.25
N TRP A 636 -0.79 -21.14 -7.24
CA TRP A 636 -0.44 -22.55 -7.39
C TRP A 636 -1.33 -23.43 -6.51
N GLN A 637 -2.35 -24.03 -7.11
CA GLN A 637 -3.37 -24.84 -6.42
C GLN A 637 -2.82 -25.92 -5.44
N PRO A 638 -1.73 -26.65 -5.76
CA PRO A 638 -1.19 -27.63 -4.83
C PRO A 638 -0.77 -27.04 -3.47
N ALA A 639 -0.43 -25.75 -3.43
CA ALA A 639 0.02 -25.05 -2.21
C ALA A 639 -1.12 -24.44 -1.38
N ARG A 640 -2.41 -24.66 -1.72
CA ARG A 640 -3.57 -24.02 -1.08
C ARG A 640 -3.66 -24.17 0.45
N SER A 641 -3.04 -25.20 1.02
CA SER A 641 -3.00 -25.45 2.46
C SER A 641 -2.14 -24.42 3.24
N LEU A 642 -1.35 -23.60 2.53
CA LEU A 642 -0.52 -22.56 3.13
C LEU A 642 -1.33 -21.33 3.56
N HIS A 643 -2.57 -21.16 3.08
CA HIS A 643 -3.41 -20.04 3.51
C HIS A 643 -3.64 -20.06 5.03
N PRO A 644 -3.46 -18.94 5.73
CA PRO A 644 -3.86 -18.84 7.13
C PRO A 644 -5.39 -18.83 7.26
N PRO A 645 -5.93 -19.06 8.47
CA PRO A 645 -7.36 -18.93 8.72
C PRO A 645 -7.85 -17.50 8.45
N MET A 646 -9.13 -17.36 8.16
CA MET A 646 -9.81 -16.07 8.03
C MET A 646 -10.69 -15.83 9.25
N ASP A 647 -10.57 -14.65 9.85
CA ASP A 647 -11.38 -14.21 10.99
C ASP A 647 -12.21 -12.98 10.60
N GLY A 648 -13.28 -12.68 11.35
CA GLY A 648 -14.01 -11.44 11.24
C GLY A 648 -13.08 -10.23 11.42
N CYS A 649 -13.42 -9.13 10.79
CA CYS A 649 -12.63 -7.90 10.86
C CYS A 649 -13.58 -6.70 10.98
N PRO A 650 -13.40 -5.82 11.97
CA PRO A 650 -14.15 -4.57 12.07
C PRO A 650 -13.55 -3.50 11.16
N GLY A 651 -14.25 -2.37 11.04
CA GLY A 651 -13.84 -1.23 10.21
C GLY A 651 -14.19 -1.41 8.74
N ASP A 652 -13.87 -0.39 7.98
CA ASP A 652 -13.92 -0.34 6.52
C ASP A 652 -12.78 0.56 5.99
N GLY A 653 -12.82 1.00 4.72
CA GLY A 653 -11.78 1.85 4.14
C GLY A 653 -11.72 3.27 4.70
N ASP A 654 -12.80 3.76 5.32
CA ASP A 654 -12.94 5.13 5.80
C ASP A 654 -12.70 5.27 7.31
N THR A 655 -12.58 4.16 8.04
CA THR A 655 -12.35 4.16 9.49
C THR A 655 -10.86 4.18 9.83
N VAL A 656 -10.51 4.70 11.00
CA VAL A 656 -9.10 4.73 11.48
C VAL A 656 -8.56 3.31 11.56
N ARG A 657 -9.29 2.39 12.23
CA ARG A 657 -9.02 0.95 12.13
C ARG A 657 -9.47 0.44 10.77
N CYS A 658 -8.58 0.55 9.81
CA CYS A 658 -8.88 0.20 8.43
C CYS A 658 -9.11 -1.31 8.24
N GLY A 659 -10.21 -1.64 7.58
CA GLY A 659 -10.53 -2.93 7.01
C GLY A 659 -11.07 -2.72 5.60
N ALA A 660 -10.21 -2.24 4.68
CA ALA A 660 -10.65 -1.92 3.33
C ALA A 660 -10.99 -3.19 2.54
N MET A 661 -12.16 -3.18 1.93
CA MET A 661 -12.61 -4.23 1.01
C MET A 661 -12.34 -3.83 -0.43
N THR A 662 -12.17 -4.82 -1.27
CA THR A 662 -12.21 -4.62 -2.72
C THR A 662 -13.43 -5.33 -3.28
N PRO A 663 -14.14 -4.74 -4.24
CA PRO A 663 -15.31 -5.38 -4.87
C PRO A 663 -14.99 -6.74 -5.49
N GLU A 664 -13.74 -6.98 -5.88
CA GLU A 664 -13.26 -8.25 -6.46
C GLU A 664 -13.34 -9.42 -5.48
N THR A 665 -13.21 -9.13 -4.21
CA THR A 665 -13.22 -10.15 -3.14
C THR A 665 -14.53 -10.16 -2.36
N GLY A 666 -15.52 -9.41 -2.81
CA GLY A 666 -16.73 -9.11 -2.07
C GLY A 666 -16.41 -8.20 -0.88
N GLU A 667 -16.99 -8.45 0.26
CA GLU A 667 -16.78 -7.64 1.46
C GLU A 667 -15.58 -8.10 2.31
N ARG A 668 -14.66 -8.90 1.75
CA ARG A 668 -13.47 -9.33 2.49
C ARG A 668 -12.51 -8.17 2.69
N ALA A 669 -11.96 -8.05 3.90
CA ALA A 669 -10.87 -7.13 4.17
C ALA A 669 -9.60 -7.64 3.47
N THR A 670 -9.21 -6.97 2.41
CA THR A 670 -8.01 -7.30 1.61
C THR A 670 -6.86 -6.36 1.88
N ALA A 671 -7.15 -5.15 2.37
CA ALA A 671 -6.15 -4.21 2.85
C ALA A 671 -6.54 -3.73 4.26
N ALA A 672 -5.59 -3.79 5.18
CA ALA A 672 -5.77 -3.35 6.56
C ALA A 672 -4.42 -2.96 7.16
N SER A 673 -4.40 -2.65 8.46
CA SER A 673 -3.18 -2.33 9.20
C SER A 673 -2.22 -3.52 9.19
N VAL A 674 -1.22 -3.53 8.31
CA VAL A 674 -0.19 -4.59 8.24
C VAL A 674 0.89 -4.45 9.31
N ALA A 675 0.83 -3.40 10.10
CA ALA A 675 1.50 -3.18 11.37
C ALA A 675 0.74 -2.12 12.16
N ARG A 676 0.87 -2.10 13.48
CA ARG A 676 0.52 -0.97 14.36
C ARG A 676 1.66 -0.73 15.31
N TYR A 677 1.90 0.51 15.65
CA TYR A 677 2.98 0.87 16.57
C TYR A 677 2.63 2.15 17.34
N VAL A 678 3.14 2.22 18.57
CA VAL A 678 3.15 3.39 19.43
C VAL A 678 4.55 3.50 20.02
N TYR A 679 5.19 4.65 19.83
CA TYR A 679 6.48 4.99 20.44
C TYR A 679 6.26 5.98 21.56
N ASP A 680 6.68 5.62 22.78
CA ASP A 680 6.69 6.50 23.96
C ASP A 680 8.12 7.01 24.17
N LEU A 681 8.35 8.28 23.85
CA LEU A 681 9.67 8.88 23.98
C LEU A 681 10.06 9.17 25.44
N GLY A 682 9.10 9.08 26.37
CA GLY A 682 9.34 9.18 27.81
C GLY A 682 9.91 7.91 28.43
N ASP A 683 9.53 6.75 27.86
CA ASP A 683 10.06 5.43 28.25
C ASP A 683 9.89 4.47 27.07
N TRP A 684 10.99 4.12 26.41
CA TRP A 684 10.97 3.26 25.23
C TRP A 684 10.37 1.86 25.51
N ASP A 685 10.45 1.33 26.72
CA ASP A 685 9.84 0.03 27.06
C ASP A 685 8.30 0.11 27.22
N ASN A 686 7.70 1.30 27.28
CA ASN A 686 6.25 1.50 27.18
C ASN A 686 5.76 1.51 25.72
N SER A 687 6.67 1.48 24.76
CA SER A 687 6.33 1.39 23.34
C SER A 687 5.72 0.04 23.01
N GLY A 688 4.85 0.00 22.01
CA GLY A 688 4.20 -1.22 21.57
C GLY A 688 4.12 -1.32 20.07
N TRP A 689 4.07 -2.53 19.56
CA TRP A 689 3.90 -2.81 18.14
C TRP A 689 3.16 -4.13 17.88
N ILE A 690 2.74 -4.36 16.65
CA ILE A 690 2.13 -5.62 16.25
C ILE A 690 2.09 -5.78 14.74
N VAL A 691 2.12 -7.02 14.28
CA VAL A 691 1.84 -7.41 12.88
C VAL A 691 0.67 -8.40 12.81
N PRO A 692 -0.04 -8.55 11.67
CA PRO A 692 -1.28 -9.34 11.58
C PRO A 692 -1.16 -10.80 11.94
N HIS A 693 0.02 -11.39 11.87
CA HIS A 693 0.24 -12.82 12.05
C HIS A 693 1.27 -13.08 13.15
N GLY A 694 2.53 -13.05 12.78
CA GLY A 694 3.66 -13.25 13.66
C GLY A 694 4.96 -12.89 12.95
N VAL A 695 6.07 -13.00 13.68
CA VAL A 695 7.38 -12.63 13.16
C VAL A 695 7.87 -13.60 12.11
N SER A 696 7.58 -14.90 12.24
CA SER A 696 8.00 -15.94 11.29
C SER A 696 7.01 -16.09 10.13
N GLY A 697 7.53 -16.30 8.93
CA GLY A 697 6.77 -16.73 7.75
C GLY A 697 6.72 -18.21 7.55
N VAL A 698 7.43 -19.00 8.39
CA VAL A 698 7.48 -20.46 8.29
C VAL A 698 6.26 -21.06 8.97
N ARG A 699 5.39 -21.68 8.17
CA ARG A 699 4.14 -22.28 8.67
C ARG A 699 4.42 -23.38 9.70
N GLY A 700 3.77 -23.26 10.86
CA GLY A 700 3.90 -24.21 11.96
C GLY A 700 5.14 -24.04 12.84
N SER A 701 5.91 -22.96 12.68
CA SER A 701 7.06 -22.62 13.53
C SER A 701 6.66 -22.27 14.97
N GLY A 702 5.37 -21.99 15.23
CA GLY A 702 4.88 -21.47 16.50
C GLY A 702 4.97 -19.94 16.61
N ASN A 703 5.77 -19.29 15.75
CA ASN A 703 5.88 -17.84 15.67
C ASN A 703 5.21 -17.28 14.40
N ASP A 704 4.58 -18.14 13.59
CA ASP A 704 3.88 -17.75 12.36
C ASP A 704 2.54 -17.03 12.60
N LEU A 705 1.85 -17.33 13.70
CA LEU A 705 0.59 -16.72 14.11
C LEU A 705 0.63 -16.16 15.54
N SER A 706 1.81 -15.95 16.10
CA SER A 706 2.02 -15.62 17.53
C SER A 706 1.45 -14.27 17.97
N GLN A 707 1.14 -13.36 17.04
CA GLN A 707 0.58 -12.04 17.32
C GLN A 707 -0.86 -11.87 16.79
N ARG A 708 -1.44 -12.93 16.19
CA ARG A 708 -2.70 -12.82 15.48
C ARG A 708 -3.89 -12.46 16.39
N ALA A 709 -3.96 -13.05 17.58
CA ALA A 709 -5.07 -12.82 18.50
C ALA A 709 -5.09 -11.37 18.98
N GLU A 710 -3.96 -10.85 19.39
CA GLU A 710 -3.78 -9.46 19.83
C GLU A 710 -4.05 -8.48 18.69
N TRP A 711 -3.57 -8.79 17.47
CA TRP A 711 -3.84 -7.94 16.31
C TRP A 711 -5.34 -7.83 16.00
N LEU A 712 -6.08 -8.96 16.06
CA LEU A 712 -7.53 -8.98 15.87
C LEU A 712 -8.25 -8.22 17.00
N ALA A 713 -7.76 -8.30 18.23
CA ALA A 713 -8.30 -7.55 19.37
C ALA A 713 -7.95 -6.02 19.30
N GLY A 714 -7.06 -5.63 18.40
CA GLY A 714 -6.55 -4.25 18.31
C GLY A 714 -5.53 -3.92 19.39
N GLU A 715 -4.98 -4.93 20.07
CA GLU A 715 -3.95 -4.77 21.09
C GLU A 715 -2.55 -4.71 20.45
N LEU A 716 -1.57 -4.29 21.25
CA LEU A 716 -0.15 -4.30 20.89
C LEU A 716 0.62 -5.25 21.79
N VAL A 717 1.73 -5.78 21.29
CA VAL A 717 2.73 -6.47 22.12
C VAL A 717 3.84 -5.47 22.48
N PRO A 718 4.49 -5.58 23.65
CA PRO A 718 5.58 -4.69 24.05
C PRO A 718 6.71 -4.65 23.01
N MET A 719 7.24 -3.48 22.75
CA MET A 719 8.45 -3.26 21.98
C MET A 719 9.64 -3.19 22.95
N LEU A 720 10.21 -4.34 23.28
CA LEU A 720 11.26 -4.47 24.28
C LEU A 720 12.56 -3.82 23.81
N TYR A 721 13.03 -2.79 24.49
CA TYR A 721 14.20 -2.02 24.09
C TYR A 721 15.34 -2.08 25.11
N SER A 722 15.04 -1.89 26.40
CA SER A 722 16.09 -1.96 27.43
C SER A 722 16.64 -3.39 27.58
N GLN A 723 17.93 -3.49 27.93
CA GLN A 723 18.57 -4.78 28.18
C GLN A 723 17.87 -5.58 29.30
N GLN A 724 17.27 -4.89 30.27
CA GLN A 724 16.52 -5.53 31.33
C GLN A 724 15.24 -6.17 30.77
N ALA A 725 14.42 -5.39 30.06
CA ALA A 725 13.18 -5.89 29.48
C ALA A 725 13.40 -7.06 28.50
N ILE A 726 14.45 -6.98 27.67
CA ILE A 726 14.86 -8.06 26.77
C ILE A 726 15.22 -9.31 27.55
N ASN A 727 16.09 -9.21 28.57
CA ASN A 727 16.54 -10.37 29.36
C ASN A 727 15.39 -11.08 30.09
N GLU A 728 14.44 -10.30 30.64
CA GLU A 728 13.28 -10.83 31.36
C GLU A 728 12.30 -11.59 30.44
N ASN A 729 12.30 -11.26 29.13
CA ASN A 729 11.38 -11.85 28.13
C ASN A 729 12.07 -12.81 27.15
N THR A 730 13.39 -13.03 27.24
CA THR A 730 14.13 -13.93 26.35
C THR A 730 13.71 -15.38 26.55
N ARG A 731 13.36 -16.08 25.46
CA ARG A 731 13.10 -17.52 25.42
C ARG A 731 14.29 -18.32 24.94
N GLU A 732 15.01 -17.76 23.99
CA GLU A 732 16.13 -18.41 23.32
C GLU A 732 17.28 -17.42 23.15
N ALA A 733 18.51 -17.90 23.26
CA ALA A 733 19.70 -17.09 22.98
C ALA A 733 20.77 -17.98 22.33
N PHE A 734 21.41 -17.46 21.28
CA PHE A 734 22.49 -18.15 20.58
C PHE A 734 23.52 -17.15 20.04
N ASN A 735 24.72 -17.66 19.75
CA ASN A 735 25.79 -16.90 19.13
C ASN A 735 25.90 -17.26 17.65
N MET A 736 26.11 -16.22 16.84
CA MET A 736 26.37 -16.34 15.42
C MET A 736 27.87 -16.25 15.11
#